data_97c3c4384626e6d098de4471765fdf71
#
_entry.id   97c3c4384626e6d098de4471765fdf71
#
_cell.length_a   1.000
_cell.length_b   1.000
_cell.length_c   1.000
_cell.angle_alpha   90.00
_cell.angle_beta   90.00
_cell.angle_gamma   90.00
#
_symmetry.space_group_name_H-M   'P 1'
#
loop_
_entity.id
_entity.type
_entity.pdbx_description
1 polymer ?
#
loop_
_entity_poly.entity_id
_entity_poly.type
_entity_poly.pdbx_seq_one_letter_code
_entity_poly.pdbx_strand_id
1 'polypeptide(L)'
;MILVTAAMATAAVIAAGIAYSGLGDGAQAVSVEAGAEAAAPAAAPARDQEPEPLASAPANESARGMVYDGLAPAPKGDRCAGVYRTGAGQCTHGPDAPPKGVDITKDIEPAVKASAPAADPARAAADDPATAEGGGRPQDAPAADAGRTADKAPAPAPSAAGQAVAAGPAGQTVQCDGDGSTGNRVQVVYVHGPGRDRYSEYVASFRKWAADADLIYATSAQETGGVRHIRYVTAADCTPTVLNIELPDSALAEFSATNSALAGKGLDRRDRKYMIFADTQVYCGIGTFNGDERPGQTNLSNFGPSYGRTDSGCWGGHTAAHELGHNLGAVNNSAPNTSRGAHCTDEWDVMCYSDTPYYPQMRNVCTNQASENILDCNHDDYFNTSPKAGSYLATHWNIADNQFLMRNKGGGGTDPGPNPNPSPTPTKKPTPTPTKKPTGGPAVTAGQIQSDSVVVSWPKVEGAAWYQVLLNGKHLAWVQSPVLRVYNLRPDTSYTVAVSVRDGAGRDSGPGKAATFRTKGTGGGATTTPGTRYLLGNGSTGMAAEVWGGRSADGTVLVGARSNGYAQQQWFFDDAGNGLVRIRSAVSGKCLQPGGAPAAGMWVAQQPCGGAGAQAWKLTSRGSAVTVTDPSGGFALTVSSRPYYGNWLLDLQRADGSPAQVWTVQKAG
;
A
#
# COMPACT_ATOMS: atom_id res chain seq x y z
N MET A 1 3.31 61.31 41.76
CA MET A 1 4.33 61.35 42.81
C MET A 1 4.44 59.95 43.39
N ILE A 2 5.69 59.36 43.34
CA ILE A 2 6.22 58.18 44.04
C ILE A 2 5.87 56.83 43.38
N LEU A 3 6.77 56.30 42.74
CA LEU A 3 8.04 55.57 42.76
C LEU A 3 7.87 54.04 42.77
N VAL A 4 8.41 53.52 41.75
CA VAL A 4 8.69 52.12 41.41
C VAL A 4 9.81 51.59 42.28
N THR A 5 9.78 50.33 42.69
CA THR A 5 10.97 49.54 42.99
C THR A 5 10.85 48.14 42.44
N ALA A 6 11.79 47.82 41.59
CA ALA A 6 12.09 46.50 41.02
C ALA A 6 12.90 45.66 41.99
N ALA A 7 12.65 44.40 42.09
CA ALA A 7 13.52 43.43 42.77
C ALA A 7 13.99 42.41 41.73
N MET A 8 15.31 42.39 41.50
CA MET A 8 16.03 41.36 40.79
C MET A 8 16.34 40.18 41.72
N ALA A 9 16.09 38.97 41.26
CA ALA A 9 16.60 37.76 41.91
C ALA A 9 17.62 37.10 40.97
N THR A 10 18.88 37.12 41.47
CA THR A 10 20.02 36.42 40.85
C THR A 10 20.05 34.96 41.29
N ALA A 11 20.09 34.04 40.36
CA ALA A 11 20.40 32.63 40.63
C ALA A 11 21.86 32.34 40.25
N ALA A 12 22.60 31.84 41.18
CA ALA A 12 23.99 31.43 41.04
C ALA A 12 24.07 30.00 40.48
N VAL A 13 24.89 29.82 39.44
CA VAL A 13 25.26 28.51 38.89
C VAL A 13 26.62 28.14 39.48
N ILE A 14 26.69 26.98 40.14
CA ILE A 14 27.96 26.38 40.60
C ILE A 14 28.44 25.44 39.50
N ALA A 15 29.56 25.75 38.88
CA ALA A 15 30.29 24.86 37.98
C ALA A 15 31.39 24.14 38.73
N ALA A 16 31.41 22.82 38.75
CA ALA A 16 32.54 22.01 39.19
C ALA A 16 33.35 21.59 37.96
N GLY A 17 34.57 22.10 37.85
CA GLY A 17 35.49 21.73 36.81
C GLY A 17 36.38 20.55 37.23
N ILE A 18 36.67 19.68 36.27
CA ILE A 18 37.78 18.75 36.31
C ILE A 18 38.69 19.06 35.12
N ALA A 19 39.88 19.51 35.43
CA ALA A 19 40.95 19.79 34.48
C ALA A 19 41.67 18.49 34.07
N TYR A 20 41.91 18.30 32.77
CA TYR A 20 42.99 17.43 32.31
C TYR A 20 43.80 18.18 31.25
N SER A 21 45.08 18.30 31.54
CA SER A 21 46.11 19.00 30.75
C SER A 21 46.69 18.08 29.68
N GLY A 22 46.92 18.61 28.47
CA GLY A 22 47.75 17.96 27.45
C GLY A 22 47.78 18.70 26.12
N LEU A 23 48.74 19.50 25.96
CA LEU A 23 49.49 20.08 24.82
C LEU A 23 49.14 19.69 23.37
N GLY A 24 49.03 20.69 22.50
CA GLY A 24 49.53 20.61 21.12
C GLY A 24 48.68 21.28 20.02
N ASP A 25 49.13 22.49 19.62
CA ASP A 25 49.10 23.14 18.31
C ASP A 25 47.82 23.31 17.47
N GLY A 26 47.42 24.55 17.35
CA GLY A 26 47.24 25.28 16.08
C GLY A 26 46.10 24.91 15.13
N ALA A 27 44.89 25.46 15.34
CA ALA A 27 43.99 25.78 14.22
C ALA A 27 43.05 26.91 14.64
N GLN A 28 43.03 27.99 13.86
CA GLN A 28 42.18 29.18 14.06
C GLN A 28 40.72 28.81 14.01
N ALA A 29 39.97 29.12 15.06
CA ALA A 29 38.54 29.07 15.09
C ALA A 29 37.95 30.28 14.34
N VAL A 30 37.23 30.03 13.26
CA VAL A 30 36.33 31.00 12.65
C VAL A 30 35.00 30.95 13.42
N SER A 31 34.73 32.04 14.14
CA SER A 31 33.45 32.26 14.79
C SER A 31 32.39 32.51 13.72
N VAL A 32 31.44 31.57 13.57
CA VAL A 32 30.20 31.82 12.87
C VAL A 32 29.19 32.34 13.89
N GLU A 33 28.76 33.57 13.69
CA GLU A 33 27.70 34.19 14.48
C GLU A 33 26.42 33.37 14.35
N ALA A 34 25.87 32.91 15.46
CA ALA A 34 24.56 32.31 15.57
C ALA A 34 23.51 33.43 15.58
N GLY A 35 22.88 33.62 14.44
CA GLY A 35 21.77 34.56 14.28
C GLY A 35 20.65 33.89 13.53
N ALA A 36 19.88 33.05 14.21
CA ALA A 36 18.48 32.79 13.91
C ALA A 36 17.84 32.20 15.17
N GLU A 37 17.13 33.05 15.86
CA GLU A 37 16.23 32.69 16.94
C GLU A 37 15.16 31.78 16.31
N ALA A 38 15.24 30.46 16.59
CA ALA A 38 14.20 29.53 16.20
C ALA A 38 12.95 29.90 16.99
N ALA A 39 11.91 30.35 16.31
CA ALA A 39 10.60 30.53 16.91
C ALA A 39 10.23 29.21 17.59
N ALA A 40 9.84 29.31 18.86
CA ALA A 40 9.34 28.18 19.61
C ALA A 40 8.17 27.57 18.83
N PRO A 41 8.09 26.23 18.70
CA PRO A 41 6.97 25.59 18.01
C PRO A 41 5.68 26.06 18.69
N ALA A 42 4.72 26.52 17.89
CA ALA A 42 3.41 26.89 18.39
C ALA A 42 2.86 25.68 19.16
N ALA A 43 2.39 25.94 20.38
CA ALA A 43 1.75 24.91 21.19
C ALA A 43 0.61 24.28 20.39
N ALA A 44 0.58 22.96 20.30
CA ALA A 44 -0.52 22.25 19.67
C ALA A 44 -1.86 22.77 20.27
N PRO A 45 -2.83 23.18 19.46
CA PRO A 45 -4.10 23.69 19.97
C PRO A 45 -4.76 22.63 20.86
N ALA A 46 -5.43 23.07 21.92
CA ALA A 46 -6.11 22.18 22.85
C ALA A 46 -7.14 21.31 22.08
N ARG A 47 -7.17 20.01 22.36
CA ARG A 47 -7.94 18.98 21.65
C ARG A 47 -9.46 19.26 21.58
N ASP A 48 -9.99 20.06 22.51
CA ASP A 48 -11.42 20.32 22.66
C ASP A 48 -11.87 21.63 21.97
N GLN A 49 -11.01 22.28 21.18
CA GLN A 49 -11.40 23.47 20.44
C GLN A 49 -11.93 23.09 19.06
N GLU A 50 -13.12 23.58 18.75
CA GLU A 50 -13.69 23.48 17.40
C GLU A 50 -12.69 24.03 16.37
N PRO A 51 -12.43 23.34 15.23
CA PRO A 51 -11.51 23.84 14.22
C PRO A 51 -11.95 25.22 13.72
N GLU A 52 -11.01 26.15 13.61
CA GLU A 52 -11.29 27.46 13.03
C GLU A 52 -11.48 27.29 11.50
N PRO A 53 -12.47 28.01 10.91
CA PRO A 53 -12.68 27.99 9.48
C PRO A 53 -11.45 28.51 8.74
N LEU A 54 -11.13 27.90 7.59
CA LEU A 54 -10.10 28.42 6.71
C LEU A 54 -10.56 29.76 6.11
N ALA A 55 -9.64 30.73 6.02
CA ALA A 55 -9.96 32.05 5.46
C ALA A 55 -10.21 32.00 3.95
N SER A 56 -9.47 31.14 3.23
CA SER A 56 -9.58 30.91 1.79
C SER A 56 -8.96 29.56 1.42
N ALA A 57 -9.29 29.06 0.22
CA ALA A 57 -8.52 27.96 -0.35
C ALA A 57 -7.14 28.49 -0.78
N PRO A 58 -6.06 27.67 -0.69
CA PRO A 58 -4.75 27.99 -1.23
C PRO A 58 -4.81 28.22 -2.73
N ALA A 59 -3.77 28.87 -3.28
CA ALA A 59 -3.60 28.96 -4.73
C ALA A 59 -3.26 27.59 -5.31
N ASN A 60 -3.70 27.33 -6.54
CA ASN A 60 -3.38 26.09 -7.23
C ASN A 60 -1.88 25.96 -7.50
N GLU A 61 -1.32 24.78 -7.22
CA GLU A 61 0.02 24.36 -7.64
C GLU A 61 -0.12 23.09 -8.51
N SER A 62 -0.62 23.25 -9.73
CA SER A 62 -1.01 22.15 -10.61
C SER A 62 0.13 21.16 -10.89
N ALA A 63 1.39 21.62 -10.97
CA ALA A 63 2.56 20.76 -11.14
C ALA A 63 2.78 19.81 -9.93
N ARG A 64 2.19 20.14 -8.79
CA ARG A 64 2.25 19.35 -7.56
C ARG A 64 0.93 18.62 -7.24
N GLY A 65 -0.04 18.68 -8.13
CA GLY A 65 -1.35 18.07 -7.88
C GLY A 65 -2.22 18.80 -6.85
N MET A 66 -1.83 20.01 -6.45
CA MET A 66 -2.52 20.80 -5.45
C MET A 66 -3.49 21.76 -6.15
N VAL A 67 -4.63 21.23 -6.58
CA VAL A 67 -5.69 22.01 -7.28
C VAL A 67 -6.91 22.13 -6.39
N TYR A 68 -7.26 23.36 -6.02
CA TYR A 68 -8.36 23.68 -5.10
C TYR A 68 -9.60 24.22 -5.83
N ASP A 69 -9.61 24.24 -7.15
CA ASP A 69 -10.75 24.68 -7.93
C ASP A 69 -12.00 23.87 -7.60
N GLY A 70 -13.15 24.56 -7.49
CA GLY A 70 -14.41 23.93 -7.09
C GLY A 70 -14.52 23.55 -5.61
N LEU A 71 -13.53 23.91 -4.77
CA LEU A 71 -13.54 23.73 -3.32
C LEU A 71 -13.75 25.05 -2.59
N ALA A 72 -14.57 25.03 -1.55
CA ALA A 72 -14.81 26.21 -0.71
C ALA A 72 -14.49 25.89 0.75
N PRO A 73 -13.81 26.78 1.51
CA PRO A 73 -13.63 26.62 2.94
C PRO A 73 -14.97 26.40 3.65
N ALA A 74 -15.03 25.45 4.56
CA ALA A 74 -16.22 25.20 5.31
C ALA A 74 -16.44 26.29 6.39
N PRO A 75 -17.67 26.77 6.62
CA PRO A 75 -17.95 27.82 7.59
C PRO A 75 -17.83 27.30 9.03
N LYS A 76 -17.72 28.20 9.99
CA LYS A 76 -17.72 27.90 11.42
C LYS A 76 -18.99 27.16 11.85
N GLY A 77 -18.83 26.15 12.69
CA GLY A 77 -19.95 25.32 13.16
C GLY A 77 -20.41 24.28 12.14
N ASP A 78 -19.72 24.17 11.03
CA ASP A 78 -19.94 23.14 10.02
C ASP A 78 -19.17 21.87 10.38
N ARG A 79 -19.74 20.70 10.06
CA ARG A 79 -19.06 19.42 10.26
C ARG A 79 -17.76 19.26 9.45
N CYS A 80 -17.59 20.08 8.41
CA CYS A 80 -16.37 20.18 7.62
C CYS A 80 -15.48 21.33 8.09
N ALA A 81 -15.73 21.95 9.26
CA ALA A 81 -14.93 23.07 9.75
C ALA A 81 -13.45 22.70 9.81
N GLY A 82 -12.58 23.60 9.36
CA GLY A 82 -11.15 23.37 9.26
C GLY A 82 -10.66 22.79 7.93
N VAL A 83 -11.55 22.35 7.06
CA VAL A 83 -11.26 21.83 5.70
C VAL A 83 -12.23 22.43 4.67
N TYR A 84 -12.45 21.75 3.56
CA TYR A 84 -13.21 22.28 2.42
C TYR A 84 -14.55 21.55 2.23
N ARG A 85 -15.43 22.19 1.47
CA ARG A 85 -16.62 21.60 0.86
C ARG A 85 -16.46 21.50 -0.65
N THR A 86 -16.95 20.40 -1.20
CA THR A 86 -17.17 20.25 -2.65
C THR A 86 -18.39 21.06 -3.09
N GLY A 87 -18.57 21.28 -4.38
CA GLY A 87 -19.76 21.92 -4.95
C GLY A 87 -21.07 21.21 -4.57
N ALA A 88 -21.05 19.90 -4.29
CA ALA A 88 -22.18 19.12 -3.79
C ALA A 88 -22.36 19.21 -2.26
N GLY A 89 -21.51 19.98 -1.56
CA GLY A 89 -21.58 20.18 -0.11
C GLY A 89 -21.02 19.05 0.75
N GLN A 90 -20.30 18.11 0.17
CA GLN A 90 -19.57 17.08 0.92
C GLN A 90 -18.27 17.65 1.47
N CYS A 91 -17.80 17.13 2.61
CA CYS A 91 -16.47 17.48 3.12
C CYS A 91 -15.38 16.86 2.23
N THR A 92 -14.25 17.56 2.11
CA THR A 92 -12.99 17.03 1.57
C THR A 92 -11.81 17.70 2.28
N HIS A 93 -10.74 16.96 2.51
CA HIS A 93 -9.51 17.52 3.08
C HIS A 93 -8.77 18.43 2.06
N GLY A 94 -9.15 18.37 0.80
CA GLY A 94 -8.43 18.99 -0.30
C GLY A 94 -7.53 17.99 -1.02
N PRO A 95 -6.67 18.44 -1.93
CA PRO A 95 -5.74 17.56 -2.63
C PRO A 95 -4.58 17.13 -1.73
N ASP A 96 -4.18 15.87 -1.86
CA ASP A 96 -2.99 15.32 -1.23
C ASP A 96 -1.73 15.73 -1.98
N ALA A 97 -0.71 16.12 -1.22
CA ALA A 97 0.59 16.37 -1.80
C ALA A 97 1.20 15.06 -2.33
N PRO A 98 1.72 15.04 -3.55
CA PRO A 98 2.36 13.84 -4.06
C PRO A 98 3.57 13.48 -3.23
N PRO A 99 3.89 12.20 -3.15
CA PRO A 99 5.10 11.75 -2.51
C PRO A 99 6.34 12.50 -2.99
N LYS A 100 7.29 12.77 -2.07
CA LYS A 100 8.52 13.53 -2.41
C LYS A 100 9.29 12.87 -3.56
N GLY A 101 9.47 13.59 -4.64
CA GLY A 101 10.14 13.12 -5.87
C GLY A 101 9.19 12.55 -6.91
N VAL A 102 7.89 12.47 -6.66
CA VAL A 102 6.86 12.17 -7.67
C VAL A 102 6.51 13.44 -8.42
N ASP A 103 6.66 13.40 -9.73
CA ASP A 103 6.12 14.41 -10.65
C ASP A 103 4.84 13.81 -11.26
N ILE A 104 3.69 14.20 -10.74
CA ILE A 104 2.39 13.67 -11.16
C ILE A 104 2.10 13.90 -12.65
N THR A 105 2.82 14.83 -13.28
CA THR A 105 2.64 15.14 -14.72
C THR A 105 3.45 14.22 -15.62
N LYS A 106 4.38 13.45 -15.07
CA LYS A 106 5.28 12.55 -15.81
C LYS A 106 5.21 11.12 -15.36
N ASP A 107 4.96 10.91 -14.06
CA ASP A 107 4.94 9.57 -13.48
C ASP A 107 3.59 8.90 -13.75
N ILE A 108 3.64 7.71 -14.34
CA ILE A 108 2.47 6.85 -14.55
C ILE A 108 2.88 5.47 -14.08
N GLU A 109 2.11 4.92 -13.15
CA GLU A 109 2.33 3.55 -12.68
C GLU A 109 2.19 2.57 -13.85
N PRO A 110 3.19 1.71 -14.12
CA PRO A 110 3.14 0.80 -15.26
C PRO A 110 2.05 -0.26 -15.07
N ALA A 111 1.37 -0.60 -16.17
CA ALA A 111 0.35 -1.63 -16.17
C ALA A 111 0.93 -2.99 -15.74
N VAL A 112 0.22 -3.69 -14.86
CA VAL A 112 0.52 -5.08 -14.51
C VAL A 112 0.23 -5.95 -15.73
N LYS A 113 1.25 -6.62 -16.26
CA LYS A 113 1.05 -7.57 -17.35
C LYS A 113 0.21 -8.73 -16.83
N ALA A 114 -0.95 -8.94 -17.42
CA ALA A 114 -1.76 -10.12 -17.17
C ALA A 114 -0.91 -11.36 -17.47
N SER A 115 -0.75 -12.25 -16.49
CA SER A 115 -0.18 -13.57 -16.75
C SER A 115 -1.10 -14.24 -17.76
N ALA A 116 -0.56 -14.64 -18.92
CA ALA A 116 -1.33 -15.43 -19.87
C ALA A 116 -1.91 -16.65 -19.11
N PRO A 117 -3.18 -17.01 -19.30
CA PRO A 117 -3.73 -18.22 -18.70
C PRO A 117 -2.82 -19.37 -19.09
N ALA A 118 -2.43 -20.20 -18.11
CA ALA A 118 -1.65 -21.40 -18.36
C ALA A 118 -2.38 -22.20 -19.44
N ALA A 119 -1.70 -22.48 -20.56
CA ALA A 119 -2.29 -23.28 -21.63
C ALA A 119 -2.70 -24.62 -21.03
N ASP A 120 -3.98 -24.97 -21.21
CA ASP A 120 -4.53 -26.25 -20.80
C ASP A 120 -3.78 -27.36 -21.53
N PRO A 121 -3.05 -28.25 -20.85
CA PRO A 121 -2.29 -29.30 -21.51
C PRO A 121 -3.19 -30.30 -22.28
N ALA A 122 -4.51 -30.26 -22.12
CA ALA A 122 -5.47 -31.09 -22.84
C ALA A 122 -5.78 -30.57 -24.25
N ARG A 123 -5.37 -29.35 -24.64
CA ARG A 123 -5.64 -28.78 -25.95
C ARG A 123 -4.48 -28.86 -26.95
N ALA A 124 -3.32 -29.36 -26.53
CA ALA A 124 -2.11 -29.47 -27.35
C ALA A 124 -2.05 -30.77 -28.20
N ALA A 125 -3.11 -31.60 -28.22
CA ALA A 125 -3.13 -32.88 -28.93
C ALA A 125 -4.09 -32.93 -30.11
N ALA A 126 -4.62 -31.82 -30.60
CA ALA A 126 -5.56 -31.80 -31.70
C ALA A 126 -5.34 -30.62 -32.65
N ASP A 127 -4.19 -30.54 -33.31
CA ASP A 127 -4.00 -29.76 -34.53
C ASP A 127 -2.70 -30.20 -35.20
N ASP A 128 -2.80 -31.24 -36.04
CA ASP A 128 -1.84 -31.56 -37.09
C ASP A 128 -2.44 -31.09 -38.42
N PRO A 129 -1.75 -30.29 -39.25
CA PRO A 129 -2.35 -29.68 -40.43
C PRO A 129 -2.18 -30.55 -41.64
N ALA A 130 -3.30 -30.93 -42.27
CA ALA A 130 -3.28 -31.48 -43.63
C ALA A 130 -4.23 -30.72 -44.53
N THR A 131 -3.64 -29.91 -45.39
CA THR A 131 -3.95 -29.67 -46.82
C THR A 131 -5.31 -29.17 -47.28
N ALA A 132 -5.25 -27.99 -47.91
CA ALA A 132 -5.66 -27.67 -49.30
C ALA A 132 -7.04 -27.09 -49.57
N GLU A 133 -7.00 -25.84 -50.06
CA GLU A 133 -7.67 -25.24 -51.23
C GLU A 133 -9.20 -25.19 -51.37
N GLY A 134 -9.69 -23.96 -51.65
CA GLY A 134 -10.78 -23.75 -52.59
C GLY A 134 -11.90 -22.82 -52.17
N GLY A 135 -11.78 -21.55 -52.50
CA GLY A 135 -12.71 -20.71 -53.27
C GLY A 135 -14.14 -20.44 -52.76
N GLY A 136 -14.50 -19.18 -52.68
CA GLY A 136 -15.86 -18.75 -52.99
C GLY A 136 -16.56 -17.82 -51.99
N ARG A 137 -16.54 -16.53 -52.30
CA ARG A 137 -17.48 -15.46 -51.84
C ARG A 137 -18.65 -15.37 -52.88
N PRO A 138 -19.69 -14.52 -52.72
CA PRO A 138 -20.48 -14.01 -51.58
C PRO A 138 -22.01 -14.11 -51.78
N GLN A 139 -22.77 -13.51 -50.90
CA GLN A 139 -23.99 -12.73 -51.15
C GLN A 139 -25.20 -13.00 -50.22
N ASP A 140 -25.62 -11.89 -49.66
CA ASP A 140 -26.92 -11.25 -49.47
C ASP A 140 -27.87 -11.66 -48.34
N ALA A 141 -28.19 -10.60 -47.58
CA ALA A 141 -29.30 -10.46 -46.65
C ALA A 141 -30.66 -10.43 -47.39
N PRO A 142 -31.79 -10.60 -46.75
CA PRO A 142 -32.58 -9.44 -46.33
C PRO A 142 -33.32 -9.50 -44.98
N ALA A 143 -33.84 -8.35 -44.61
CA ALA A 143 -34.52 -7.94 -43.42
C ALA A 143 -36.04 -8.27 -43.35
N ALA A 144 -36.57 -7.92 -42.14
CA ALA A 144 -37.98 -7.69 -41.73
C ALA A 144 -38.75 -8.95 -41.29
N ASP A 145 -39.57 -8.94 -40.25
CA ASP A 145 -40.51 -7.97 -39.75
C ASP A 145 -41.05 -8.38 -38.35
N ALA A 146 -41.72 -7.44 -37.69
CA ALA A 146 -42.27 -7.45 -36.36
C ALA A 146 -43.34 -8.49 -36.04
N GLY A 147 -43.48 -8.84 -34.75
CA GLY A 147 -44.62 -9.56 -34.21
C GLY A 147 -44.58 -9.70 -32.68
N ARG A 148 -45.26 -8.79 -31.99
CA ARG A 148 -45.60 -8.92 -30.56
C ARG A 148 -46.48 -10.09 -30.27
N THR A 149 -46.19 -10.90 -29.26
CA THR A 149 -47.20 -11.40 -28.30
C THR A 149 -46.54 -11.70 -26.95
N ALA A 150 -47.16 -11.17 -25.89
CA ALA A 150 -46.88 -11.51 -24.51
C ALA A 150 -47.47 -12.89 -24.20
N ASP A 151 -46.68 -13.73 -23.51
CA ASP A 151 -47.26 -14.68 -22.55
C ASP A 151 -46.23 -15.34 -21.66
N LYS A 152 -46.54 -15.27 -20.34
CA LYS A 152 -46.30 -16.26 -19.29
C LYS A 152 -44.87 -16.66 -18.93
N ALA A 153 -44.42 -16.20 -17.77
CA ALA A 153 -43.26 -16.71 -17.05
C ALA A 153 -43.38 -18.21 -16.71
N PRO A 154 -42.35 -19.01 -16.94
CA PRO A 154 -42.24 -20.36 -16.36
C PRO A 154 -41.65 -20.33 -14.95
N ALA A 155 -42.12 -21.28 -14.13
CA ALA A 155 -41.69 -21.52 -12.76
C ALA A 155 -40.18 -21.86 -12.65
N PRO A 156 -39.54 -21.62 -11.47
CA PRO A 156 -38.12 -21.88 -11.31
C PRO A 156 -37.80 -23.37 -11.35
N ALA A 157 -36.79 -23.72 -12.16
CA ALA A 157 -36.21 -25.04 -12.21
C ALA A 157 -35.30 -25.27 -10.96
N PRO A 158 -35.11 -26.51 -10.50
CA PRO A 158 -34.37 -26.84 -9.29
C PRO A 158 -32.87 -26.51 -9.46
N SER A 159 -32.29 -26.02 -8.39
CA SER A 159 -30.85 -25.70 -8.24
C SER A 159 -29.97 -26.83 -8.76
N ALA A 160 -29.18 -26.55 -9.77
CA ALA A 160 -28.05 -27.38 -10.15
C ALA A 160 -26.95 -27.21 -9.12
N ALA A 161 -26.39 -28.32 -8.66
CA ALA A 161 -25.23 -28.38 -7.76
C ALA A 161 -24.07 -27.52 -8.28
N GLY A 162 -23.43 -26.78 -7.35
CA GLY A 162 -22.44 -25.76 -7.66
C GLY A 162 -21.30 -26.26 -8.55
N GLN A 163 -21.19 -25.67 -9.72
CA GLN A 163 -19.95 -25.68 -10.47
C GLN A 163 -18.93 -24.85 -9.68
N ALA A 164 -17.77 -25.43 -9.40
CA ALA A 164 -16.65 -24.69 -8.83
C ALA A 164 -16.29 -23.55 -9.77
N VAL A 165 -16.51 -22.30 -9.33
CA VAL A 165 -16.10 -21.13 -10.08
C VAL A 165 -14.55 -21.13 -10.09
N ALA A 166 -13.95 -21.03 -11.26
CA ALA A 166 -12.51 -20.93 -11.40
C ALA A 166 -12.01 -19.72 -10.59
N ALA A 167 -10.94 -19.91 -9.81
CA ALA A 167 -10.34 -18.81 -9.08
C ALA A 167 -9.84 -17.75 -10.07
N GLY A 168 -10.11 -16.48 -9.77
CA GLY A 168 -9.63 -15.36 -10.57
C GLY A 168 -8.10 -15.24 -10.61
N PRO A 169 -7.53 -14.37 -11.46
CA PRO A 169 -6.09 -14.22 -11.63
C PRO A 169 -5.39 -13.86 -10.31
N ALA A 170 -4.24 -14.47 -10.07
CA ALA A 170 -3.46 -14.25 -8.84
C ALA A 170 -3.14 -12.76 -8.62
N GLY A 171 -3.36 -12.26 -7.40
CA GLY A 171 -3.13 -10.86 -7.01
C GLY A 171 -4.20 -9.86 -7.47
N GLN A 172 -5.26 -10.33 -8.14
CA GLN A 172 -6.38 -9.50 -8.58
C GLN A 172 -7.71 -9.85 -7.89
N THR A 173 -7.68 -10.78 -6.95
CA THR A 173 -8.85 -11.24 -6.21
C THR A 173 -8.88 -10.66 -4.81
N VAL A 174 -10.09 -10.39 -4.33
CA VAL A 174 -10.37 -9.93 -2.97
C VAL A 174 -11.22 -10.95 -2.23
N GLN A 175 -11.52 -10.69 -0.96
CA GLN A 175 -12.46 -11.54 -0.23
C GLN A 175 -13.87 -11.40 -0.84
N CYS A 176 -14.46 -12.51 -1.26
CA CYS A 176 -15.87 -12.55 -1.72
C CYS A 176 -16.83 -12.31 -0.56
N ASP A 177 -17.93 -11.60 -0.86
CA ASP A 177 -19.02 -11.38 0.08
C ASP A 177 -20.38 -11.47 -0.61
N GLY A 178 -21.20 -12.42 -0.17
CA GLY A 178 -22.56 -12.63 -0.70
C GLY A 178 -22.58 -12.84 -2.22
N ASP A 179 -23.47 -12.10 -2.89
CA ASP A 179 -23.62 -12.13 -4.36
C ASP A 179 -22.66 -11.21 -5.12
N GLY A 180 -21.74 -10.57 -4.40
CA GLY A 180 -20.79 -9.62 -4.96
C GLY A 180 -21.39 -8.26 -5.35
N SER A 181 -22.71 -8.03 -5.20
CA SER A 181 -23.36 -6.84 -5.75
C SER A 181 -24.33 -6.11 -4.80
N THR A 182 -25.01 -6.81 -3.91
CA THR A 182 -26.03 -6.23 -3.01
C THR A 182 -25.41 -5.68 -1.72
N GLY A 183 -26.10 -4.70 -1.11
CA GLY A 183 -25.69 -4.03 0.13
C GLY A 183 -24.61 -2.96 -0.06
N ASN A 184 -24.05 -2.51 1.06
CA ASN A 184 -22.99 -1.50 1.06
C ASN A 184 -21.70 -2.02 0.45
N ARG A 185 -21.23 -1.41 -0.65
CA ARG A 185 -20.04 -1.89 -1.37
C ARG A 185 -19.19 -0.75 -1.94
N VAL A 186 -17.92 -1.01 -2.06
CA VAL A 186 -16.98 -0.14 -2.78
C VAL A 186 -16.97 -0.55 -4.24
N GLN A 187 -17.27 0.40 -5.13
CA GLN A 187 -17.23 0.22 -6.57
C GLN A 187 -15.94 0.82 -7.13
N VAL A 188 -15.14 0.00 -7.77
CA VAL A 188 -13.96 0.48 -8.49
C VAL A 188 -14.39 1.08 -9.81
N VAL A 189 -13.87 2.26 -10.12
CA VAL A 189 -14.21 3.02 -11.32
C VAL A 189 -12.93 3.52 -11.99
N TYR A 190 -12.76 3.26 -13.25
CA TYR A 190 -11.79 3.92 -14.09
C TYR A 190 -12.49 5.01 -14.88
N VAL A 191 -11.95 6.23 -14.85
CA VAL A 191 -12.47 7.36 -15.61
C VAL A 191 -11.41 7.91 -16.54
N HIS A 192 -11.80 8.25 -17.77
CA HIS A 192 -10.91 8.77 -18.80
C HIS A 192 -11.59 9.86 -19.65
N GLY A 193 -10.78 10.68 -20.29
CA GLY A 193 -11.25 11.65 -21.27
C GLY A 193 -11.50 11.03 -22.64
N PRO A 194 -12.13 11.78 -23.57
CA PRO A 194 -12.35 11.32 -24.94
C PRO A 194 -11.03 10.93 -25.62
N GLY A 195 -11.04 9.74 -26.25
CA GLY A 195 -9.87 9.24 -26.98
C GLY A 195 -8.68 8.79 -26.13
N ARG A 196 -8.84 8.67 -24.82
CA ARG A 196 -7.78 8.26 -23.87
C ARG A 196 -8.15 6.99 -23.08
N ASP A 197 -8.93 6.10 -23.66
CA ASP A 197 -9.31 4.85 -23.01
C ASP A 197 -8.14 3.85 -22.98
N ARG A 198 -7.55 3.67 -21.80
CA ARG A 198 -6.53 2.65 -21.50
C ARG A 198 -7.07 1.50 -20.64
N TYR A 199 -8.39 1.31 -20.61
CA TYR A 199 -9.01 0.29 -19.77
C TYR A 199 -8.44 -1.10 -20.00
N SER A 200 -8.32 -1.52 -21.27
CA SER A 200 -7.80 -2.85 -21.62
C SER A 200 -6.35 -3.06 -21.15
N GLU A 201 -5.56 -2.00 -21.10
CA GLU A 201 -4.18 -2.05 -20.61
C GLU A 201 -4.11 -2.14 -19.09
N TYR A 202 -4.99 -1.41 -18.37
CA TYR A 202 -4.88 -1.21 -16.93
C TYR A 202 -5.89 -1.95 -16.06
N VAL A 203 -6.89 -2.63 -16.62
CA VAL A 203 -7.94 -3.29 -15.81
C VAL A 203 -7.37 -4.31 -14.81
N ALA A 204 -6.30 -5.03 -15.19
CA ALA A 204 -5.60 -5.94 -14.29
C ALA A 204 -4.90 -5.19 -13.15
N SER A 205 -4.35 -4.00 -13.44
CA SER A 205 -3.73 -3.14 -12.45
C SER A 205 -4.75 -2.57 -11.47
N PHE A 206 -5.89 -2.07 -11.95
CA PHE A 206 -6.95 -1.56 -11.08
C PHE A 206 -7.48 -2.63 -10.12
N ARG A 207 -7.66 -3.86 -10.60
CA ARG A 207 -8.03 -5.00 -9.74
C ARG A 207 -6.96 -5.32 -8.71
N LYS A 208 -5.70 -5.31 -9.14
CA LYS A 208 -4.58 -5.53 -8.24
C LYS A 208 -4.49 -4.45 -7.16
N TRP A 209 -4.59 -3.17 -7.53
CA TRP A 209 -4.52 -2.07 -6.56
C TRP A 209 -5.72 -2.07 -5.60
N ALA A 210 -6.89 -2.48 -6.05
CA ALA A 210 -8.03 -2.73 -5.16
C ALA A 210 -7.75 -3.88 -4.19
N ALA A 211 -7.10 -4.95 -4.65
CA ALA A 211 -6.70 -6.07 -3.79
C ALA A 211 -5.57 -5.68 -2.82
N ASP A 212 -4.62 -4.85 -3.25
CA ASP A 212 -3.56 -4.31 -2.38
C ASP A 212 -4.15 -3.39 -1.29
N ALA A 213 -5.15 -2.56 -1.63
CA ALA A 213 -5.90 -1.77 -0.65
C ALA A 213 -6.63 -2.68 0.37
N ASP A 214 -7.30 -3.73 -0.09
CA ASP A 214 -7.93 -4.72 0.81
C ASP A 214 -6.93 -5.37 1.76
N LEU A 215 -5.72 -5.67 1.26
CA LEU A 215 -4.65 -6.24 2.08
C LEU A 215 -4.23 -5.29 3.22
N ILE A 216 -4.18 -3.98 2.98
CA ILE A 216 -3.89 -2.96 4.00
C ILE A 216 -4.94 -3.04 5.12
N TYR A 217 -6.24 -3.02 4.78
CA TYR A 217 -7.33 -3.12 5.76
C TYR A 217 -7.30 -4.46 6.51
N ALA A 218 -7.05 -5.55 5.81
CA ALA A 218 -7.00 -6.88 6.41
C ALA A 218 -5.81 -7.03 7.37
N THR A 219 -4.64 -6.53 7.00
CA THR A 219 -3.43 -6.58 7.84
C THR A 219 -3.60 -5.71 9.09
N SER A 220 -4.09 -4.49 8.93
CA SER A 220 -4.36 -3.58 10.06
C SER A 220 -5.37 -4.16 11.05
N ALA A 221 -6.42 -4.80 10.57
CA ALA A 221 -7.39 -5.46 11.44
C ALA A 221 -6.78 -6.61 12.24
N GLN A 222 -5.80 -7.31 11.69
CA GLN A 222 -5.11 -8.41 12.39
C GLN A 222 -4.28 -7.93 13.58
N GLU A 223 -3.72 -6.72 13.52
CA GLU A 223 -2.93 -6.16 14.62
C GLU A 223 -3.76 -5.99 15.90
N THR A 224 -5.04 -5.68 15.75
CA THR A 224 -6.00 -5.59 16.87
C THR A 224 -6.86 -6.84 17.05
N GLY A 225 -6.45 -7.97 16.44
CA GLY A 225 -7.07 -9.28 16.61
C GLY A 225 -8.36 -9.52 15.82
N GLY A 226 -8.76 -8.59 14.96
CA GLY A 226 -9.97 -8.68 14.15
C GLY A 226 -9.76 -9.10 12.71
N VAL A 227 -10.83 -9.07 11.95
CA VAL A 227 -10.84 -9.29 10.49
C VAL A 227 -11.63 -8.16 9.85
N ARG A 228 -11.01 -7.45 8.90
CA ARG A 228 -11.70 -6.47 8.05
C ARG A 228 -11.23 -6.68 6.61
N HIS A 229 -12.18 -6.72 5.71
CA HIS A 229 -11.95 -6.70 4.26
C HIS A 229 -12.88 -5.66 3.65
N ILE A 230 -12.42 -5.02 2.60
CA ILE A 230 -13.25 -4.06 1.86
C ILE A 230 -14.36 -4.84 1.13
N ARG A 231 -15.61 -4.40 1.27
CA ARG A 231 -16.76 -5.00 0.57
C ARG A 231 -16.83 -4.45 -0.84
N TYR A 232 -16.06 -5.03 -1.75
CA TYR A 232 -16.10 -4.62 -3.15
C TYR A 232 -17.34 -5.14 -3.90
N VAL A 233 -17.72 -4.43 -4.97
CA VAL A 233 -18.50 -5.04 -6.02
C VAL A 233 -17.59 -5.98 -6.78
N THR A 234 -17.95 -7.28 -6.83
CA THR A 234 -17.09 -8.33 -7.41
C THR A 234 -17.84 -9.15 -8.47
N ALA A 235 -17.07 -9.71 -9.40
CA ALA A 235 -17.53 -10.82 -10.23
C ALA A 235 -17.56 -12.13 -9.41
N ALA A 236 -18.10 -13.19 -10.01
CA ALA A 236 -18.24 -14.49 -9.35
C ALA A 236 -16.89 -15.13 -8.96
N ASP A 237 -15.81 -14.78 -9.63
CA ASP A 237 -14.44 -15.22 -9.36
C ASP A 237 -13.72 -14.37 -8.29
N CYS A 238 -14.45 -13.54 -7.56
CA CYS A 238 -13.94 -12.61 -6.54
C CYS A 238 -13.03 -11.50 -7.08
N THR A 239 -12.99 -11.25 -8.37
CA THR A 239 -12.29 -10.08 -8.91
C THR A 239 -13.14 -8.82 -8.74
N PRO A 240 -12.58 -7.68 -8.29
CA PRO A 240 -13.30 -6.41 -8.26
C PRO A 240 -13.80 -6.04 -9.67
N THR A 241 -15.08 -5.69 -9.76
CA THR A 241 -15.66 -5.16 -10.99
C THR A 241 -15.21 -3.72 -11.19
N VAL A 242 -14.56 -3.44 -12.29
CA VAL A 242 -14.08 -2.09 -12.64
C VAL A 242 -15.00 -1.51 -13.70
N LEU A 243 -15.65 -0.38 -13.40
CA LEU A 243 -16.45 0.35 -14.39
C LEU A 243 -15.51 1.19 -15.26
N ASN A 244 -15.73 1.18 -16.57
CA ASN A 244 -15.03 2.02 -17.54
C ASN A 244 -15.94 3.18 -17.95
N ILE A 245 -15.56 4.43 -17.62
CA ILE A 245 -16.43 5.59 -17.75
C ILE A 245 -15.69 6.71 -18.48
N GLU A 246 -16.18 7.08 -19.65
CA GLU A 246 -15.73 8.31 -20.33
C GLU A 246 -16.40 9.55 -19.74
N LEU A 247 -15.61 10.55 -19.42
CA LEU A 247 -16.04 11.88 -18.95
C LEU A 247 -15.43 12.97 -19.85
N PRO A 248 -16.10 14.12 -20.03
CA PRO A 248 -15.48 15.24 -20.72
C PRO A 248 -14.26 15.76 -19.95
N ASP A 249 -13.26 16.30 -20.64
CA ASP A 249 -12.04 16.82 -20.03
C ASP A 249 -12.32 17.86 -18.94
N SER A 250 -13.34 18.70 -19.12
CA SER A 250 -13.78 19.67 -18.13
C SER A 250 -14.25 19.03 -16.81
N ALA A 251 -14.80 17.82 -16.86
CA ALA A 251 -15.18 17.08 -15.66
C ALA A 251 -13.97 16.45 -14.98
N LEU A 252 -12.89 16.15 -15.71
CA LEU A 252 -11.66 15.62 -15.14
C LEU A 252 -10.75 16.70 -14.56
N ALA A 253 -10.98 17.98 -14.91
CA ALA A 253 -10.15 19.10 -14.49
C ALA A 253 -10.25 19.44 -12.99
N GLU A 254 -11.37 19.09 -12.34
CA GLU A 254 -11.58 19.32 -10.91
C GLU A 254 -12.41 18.22 -10.24
N PHE A 255 -12.28 18.09 -8.92
CA PHE A 255 -12.88 17.01 -8.16
C PHE A 255 -14.41 17.09 -8.10
N SER A 256 -14.95 18.28 -7.83
CA SER A 256 -16.41 18.48 -7.74
C SER A 256 -17.11 18.22 -9.09
N ALA A 257 -16.48 18.61 -10.19
CA ALA A 257 -17.00 18.34 -11.53
C ALA A 257 -16.97 16.84 -11.87
N THR A 258 -15.87 16.13 -11.49
CA THR A 258 -15.80 14.66 -11.62
C THR A 258 -16.95 13.98 -10.88
N ASN A 259 -17.15 14.34 -9.61
CA ASN A 259 -18.19 13.74 -8.77
C ASN A 259 -19.60 14.02 -9.33
N SER A 260 -19.85 15.25 -9.78
CA SER A 260 -21.12 15.65 -10.41
C SER A 260 -21.38 14.90 -11.72
N ALA A 261 -20.36 14.72 -12.55
CA ALA A 261 -20.47 13.98 -13.81
C ALA A 261 -20.74 12.47 -13.55
N LEU A 262 -20.09 11.89 -12.55
CA LEU A 262 -20.34 10.50 -12.13
C LEU A 262 -21.75 10.34 -11.56
N ALA A 263 -22.20 11.27 -10.72
CA ALA A 263 -23.57 11.28 -10.21
C ALA A 263 -24.60 11.38 -11.36
N GLY A 264 -24.35 12.22 -12.37
CA GLY A 264 -25.17 12.32 -13.57
C GLY A 264 -25.26 11.03 -14.41
N LYS A 265 -24.31 10.09 -14.19
CA LYS A 265 -24.31 8.74 -14.79
C LYS A 265 -24.88 7.67 -13.86
N GLY A 266 -25.49 8.07 -12.72
CA GLY A 266 -26.09 7.16 -11.74
C GLY A 266 -25.10 6.56 -10.74
N LEU A 267 -23.89 7.10 -10.64
CA LEU A 267 -22.89 6.74 -9.63
C LEU A 267 -23.03 7.65 -8.39
N ASP A 268 -24.25 7.74 -7.87
CA ASP A 268 -24.64 8.54 -6.71
C ASP A 268 -25.39 7.69 -5.64
N ARG A 269 -25.23 6.40 -5.70
CA ARG A 269 -25.97 5.45 -4.86
C ARG A 269 -25.58 5.59 -3.38
N ARG A 270 -26.59 5.54 -2.53
CA ARG A 270 -26.42 5.62 -1.07
C ARG A 270 -25.69 4.38 -0.48
N ASP A 271 -25.75 3.25 -1.16
CA ASP A 271 -25.08 2.01 -0.78
C ASP A 271 -23.73 1.80 -1.49
N ARG A 272 -23.12 2.89 -2.02
CA ARG A 272 -21.84 2.82 -2.74
C ARG A 272 -20.87 3.88 -2.25
N LYS A 273 -19.59 3.46 -2.20
CA LYS A 273 -18.43 4.32 -2.22
C LYS A 273 -17.66 4.05 -3.51
N TYR A 274 -17.12 5.09 -4.12
CA TYR A 274 -16.49 5.00 -5.43
C TYR A 274 -14.98 5.21 -5.29
N MET A 275 -14.21 4.15 -5.55
CA MET A 275 -12.75 4.16 -5.64
C MET A 275 -12.41 4.46 -7.10
N ILE A 276 -11.92 5.65 -7.38
CA ILE A 276 -11.77 6.20 -8.72
C ILE A 276 -10.29 6.24 -9.10
N PHE A 277 -9.95 5.57 -10.19
CA PHE A 277 -8.68 5.70 -10.89
C PHE A 277 -8.92 6.60 -12.11
N ALA A 278 -8.47 7.86 -12.04
CA ALA A 278 -8.69 8.83 -13.11
C ALA A 278 -7.47 8.91 -14.04
N ASP A 279 -7.74 8.81 -15.35
CA ASP A 279 -6.71 8.91 -16.39
C ASP A 279 -6.43 10.36 -16.74
N THR A 280 -5.86 11.04 -15.78
CA THR A 280 -5.47 12.45 -15.86
C THR A 280 -4.37 12.70 -14.82
N GLN A 281 -3.85 13.92 -14.74
CA GLN A 281 -2.71 14.30 -13.92
C GLN A 281 -3.00 15.60 -13.16
N VAL A 282 -4.15 15.68 -12.50
CA VAL A 282 -4.60 16.85 -11.73
C VAL A 282 -4.29 16.70 -10.25
N TYR A 283 -4.50 15.49 -9.69
CA TYR A 283 -4.33 15.19 -8.28
C TYR A 283 -3.37 14.00 -8.09
N CYS A 284 -2.73 13.93 -6.92
CA CYS A 284 -2.22 12.64 -6.44
C CYS A 284 -3.37 11.82 -5.87
N GLY A 285 -4.02 12.37 -4.84
CA GLY A 285 -5.21 11.85 -4.21
C GLY A 285 -6.15 12.98 -3.78
N ILE A 286 -7.44 12.68 -3.67
CA ILE A 286 -8.44 13.55 -3.08
C ILE A 286 -9.71 12.75 -2.77
N GLY A 287 -10.21 12.86 -1.54
CA GLY A 287 -11.38 12.12 -1.08
C GLY A 287 -12.47 12.99 -0.44
N THR A 288 -13.70 12.48 -0.50
CA THR A 288 -14.81 13.04 0.28
C THR A 288 -14.97 12.31 1.60
N PHE A 289 -15.44 13.00 2.64
CA PHE A 289 -15.82 12.42 3.92
C PHE A 289 -17.07 13.10 4.51
N ASN A 290 -17.53 12.64 5.68
CA ASN A 290 -18.77 13.15 6.28
C ASN A 290 -18.56 14.00 7.54
N GLY A 291 -17.41 13.93 8.22
CA GLY A 291 -17.12 14.64 9.45
C GLY A 291 -18.09 14.29 10.60
N ASP A 292 -18.63 13.07 10.62
CA ASP A 292 -19.52 12.59 11.67
C ASP A 292 -18.73 11.70 12.63
N GLU A 293 -18.49 12.22 13.83
CA GLU A 293 -17.67 11.54 14.85
C GLU A 293 -18.48 10.64 15.79
N ARG A 294 -19.80 10.57 15.61
CA ARG A 294 -20.67 9.76 16.48
C ARG A 294 -20.41 8.27 16.26
N PRO A 295 -20.27 7.49 17.34
CA PRO A 295 -20.15 6.05 17.20
C PRO A 295 -21.45 5.41 16.72
N GLY A 296 -21.36 4.19 16.19
CA GLY A 296 -22.50 3.35 15.86
C GLY A 296 -23.01 3.48 14.42
N GLN A 297 -24.03 2.70 14.12
CA GLN A 297 -24.45 2.38 12.75
C GLN A 297 -25.18 3.51 12.02
N THR A 298 -25.63 4.53 12.75
CA THR A 298 -26.25 5.73 12.16
C THR A 298 -25.25 6.80 11.75
N ASN A 299 -23.96 6.56 11.96
CA ASN A 299 -22.89 7.42 11.49
C ASN A 299 -23.03 7.63 9.98
N LEU A 300 -22.89 8.87 9.53
CA LEU A 300 -23.08 9.24 8.12
C LEU A 300 -22.07 8.56 7.19
N SER A 301 -20.90 8.19 7.71
CA SER A 301 -19.88 7.47 6.93
C SER A 301 -20.28 6.02 6.57
N ASN A 302 -21.38 5.50 7.16
CA ASN A 302 -21.99 4.25 6.73
C ASN A 302 -22.87 4.38 5.48
N PHE A 303 -22.93 5.54 4.88
CA PHE A 303 -23.73 5.80 3.68
C PHE A 303 -22.86 6.44 2.60
N GLY A 304 -23.22 6.16 1.35
CA GLY A 304 -22.72 6.86 0.18
C GLY A 304 -23.70 7.96 -0.28
N PRO A 305 -23.42 8.57 -1.42
CA PRO A 305 -22.19 8.36 -2.18
C PRO A 305 -20.99 8.99 -1.48
N SER A 306 -19.83 8.39 -1.66
CA SER A 306 -18.54 9.00 -1.34
C SER A 306 -17.57 8.69 -2.49
N TYR A 307 -16.64 9.59 -2.76
CA TYR A 307 -15.72 9.51 -3.88
C TYR A 307 -14.29 9.65 -3.37
N GLY A 308 -13.42 8.72 -3.73
CA GLY A 308 -11.97 8.81 -3.53
C GLY A 308 -11.31 8.70 -4.90
N ARG A 309 -10.60 9.74 -5.32
CA ARG A 309 -10.00 9.83 -6.65
C ARG A 309 -8.48 9.83 -6.55
N THR A 310 -7.85 8.96 -7.33
CA THR A 310 -6.41 8.94 -7.56
C THR A 310 -6.13 9.09 -9.04
N ASP A 311 -5.25 10.01 -9.42
CA ASP A 311 -4.88 10.24 -10.82
C ASP A 311 -3.66 9.39 -11.21
N SER A 312 -3.41 9.31 -12.51
CA SER A 312 -2.45 8.38 -13.11
C SER A 312 -1.02 8.50 -12.58
N GLY A 313 -0.60 9.67 -12.13
CA GLY A 313 0.72 9.86 -11.50
C GLY A 313 0.88 9.23 -10.12
N CYS A 314 -0.22 8.85 -9.47
CA CYS A 314 -0.23 8.27 -8.12
C CYS A 314 -1.10 7.01 -8.01
N TRP A 315 -1.47 6.37 -9.12
CA TRP A 315 -2.21 5.12 -9.08
C TRP A 315 -1.48 4.06 -8.24
N GLY A 316 -2.18 3.47 -7.30
CA GLY A 316 -1.62 2.44 -6.43
C GLY A 316 -2.59 1.98 -5.36
N GLY A 317 -2.29 0.85 -4.72
CA GLY A 317 -3.12 0.29 -3.65
C GLY A 317 -3.06 1.13 -2.37
N HIS A 318 -1.91 1.73 -2.06
CA HIS A 318 -1.73 2.59 -0.90
C HIS A 318 -2.60 3.85 -1.00
N THR A 319 -2.48 4.61 -2.10
CA THR A 319 -3.28 5.83 -2.31
C THR A 319 -4.77 5.51 -2.37
N ALA A 320 -5.16 4.39 -3.01
CA ALA A 320 -6.55 3.95 -3.03
C ALA A 320 -7.09 3.58 -1.64
N ALA A 321 -6.26 2.98 -0.77
CA ALA A 321 -6.61 2.68 0.62
C ALA A 321 -6.77 3.95 1.45
N HIS A 322 -5.89 4.92 1.25
CA HIS A 322 -5.91 6.23 1.87
C HIS A 322 -7.21 6.99 1.56
N GLU A 323 -7.52 7.16 0.27
CA GLU A 323 -8.74 7.86 -0.15
C GLU A 323 -10.02 7.15 0.32
N LEU A 324 -10.00 5.83 0.36
CA LEU A 324 -11.08 5.07 0.96
C LEU A 324 -11.17 5.30 2.48
N GLY A 325 -10.04 5.47 3.17
CA GLY A 325 -10.00 5.85 4.59
C GLY A 325 -10.84 7.09 4.87
N HIS A 326 -10.66 8.16 4.10
CA HIS A 326 -11.50 9.36 4.18
C HIS A 326 -12.96 9.05 3.91
N ASN A 327 -13.26 8.28 2.88
CA ASN A 327 -14.63 7.89 2.58
C ASN A 327 -15.30 7.12 3.73
N LEU A 328 -14.52 6.34 4.50
CA LEU A 328 -14.99 5.59 5.66
C LEU A 328 -15.08 6.46 6.93
N GLY A 329 -14.51 7.67 6.90
CA GLY A 329 -14.56 8.65 7.98
C GLY A 329 -13.31 8.76 8.87
N ALA A 330 -12.14 8.39 8.35
CA ALA A 330 -10.84 8.71 8.95
C ALA A 330 -10.36 10.09 8.46
N VAL A 331 -9.67 10.85 9.25
CA VAL A 331 -9.41 10.88 10.66
C VAL A 331 -10.33 11.94 11.28
N ASN A 332 -10.93 11.66 12.46
CA ASN A 332 -11.78 12.65 13.11
C ASN A 332 -10.98 13.87 13.60
N ASN A 333 -11.62 15.05 13.63
CA ASN A 333 -10.96 16.26 14.12
C ASN A 333 -10.66 16.22 15.64
N SER A 334 -11.37 15.39 16.40
CA SER A 334 -11.15 15.16 17.83
C SER A 334 -10.18 14.01 18.14
N ALA A 335 -9.67 13.31 17.14
CA ALA A 335 -8.74 12.18 17.33
C ALA A 335 -7.48 12.60 18.11
N PRO A 336 -6.90 11.72 18.93
CA PRO A 336 -5.76 12.05 19.77
C PRO A 336 -4.56 12.66 19.02
N ASN A 337 -4.32 12.20 17.81
CA ASN A 337 -3.18 12.62 17.00
C ASN A 337 -3.58 13.29 15.68
N THR A 338 -4.77 13.89 15.64
CA THR A 338 -5.28 14.55 14.42
C THR A 338 -4.40 15.72 13.98
N SER A 339 -4.21 15.85 12.66
CA SER A 339 -3.66 17.07 12.03
C SER A 339 -4.66 18.22 12.02
N ARG A 340 -5.95 17.94 12.24
CA ARG A 340 -7.13 18.79 12.01
C ARG A 340 -7.44 19.06 10.52
N GLY A 341 -6.66 18.49 9.61
CA GLY A 341 -6.91 18.48 8.18
C GLY A 341 -7.46 17.15 7.67
N ALA A 342 -8.02 16.32 8.57
CA ALA A 342 -8.51 14.95 8.33
C ALA A 342 -7.39 13.90 8.17
N HIS A 343 -6.17 14.20 8.64
CA HIS A 343 -5.04 13.28 8.71
C HIS A 343 -4.55 13.13 10.15
N CYS A 344 -3.59 12.22 10.39
CA CYS A 344 -2.94 12.05 11.67
C CYS A 344 -1.46 12.53 11.63
N THR A 345 -0.85 12.63 12.80
CA THR A 345 0.51 13.17 12.96
C THR A 345 1.52 12.15 13.47
N ASP A 346 1.12 10.93 13.72
CA ASP A 346 1.91 9.86 14.30
C ASP A 346 2.38 8.85 13.24
N GLU A 347 3.41 9.24 12.49
CA GLU A 347 4.07 8.41 11.47
C GLU A 347 4.61 7.11 12.09
N TRP A 348 4.70 6.00 11.39
CA TRP A 348 4.30 5.78 9.97
C TRP A 348 2.91 5.16 9.91
N ASP A 349 2.06 5.66 9.08
CA ASP A 349 0.66 5.26 9.00
C ASP A 349 0.08 5.68 7.64
N VAL A 350 -0.91 4.95 7.15
CA VAL A 350 -1.57 5.23 5.86
C VAL A 350 -2.19 6.63 5.81
N MET A 351 -2.74 7.14 6.93
CA MET A 351 -3.46 8.41 7.00
C MET A 351 -2.64 9.54 7.61
N CYS A 352 -1.35 9.31 7.93
CA CYS A 352 -0.56 10.30 8.68
C CYS A 352 0.48 10.98 7.80
N TYR A 353 0.32 12.28 7.60
CA TYR A 353 1.34 13.14 7.02
C TYR A 353 1.07 14.62 7.31
N SER A 354 2.12 15.45 7.13
CA SER A 354 2.01 16.90 7.29
C SER A 354 1.27 17.52 6.11
N ASP A 355 0.04 17.93 6.34
CA ASP A 355 -0.89 18.42 5.32
C ASP A 355 -1.15 19.92 5.40
N THR A 356 -1.64 20.47 4.30
CA THR A 356 -2.17 21.84 4.24
C THR A 356 -3.51 21.91 4.98
N PRO A 357 -3.86 23.05 5.56
CA PRO A 357 -3.09 24.29 5.70
C PRO A 357 -2.25 24.34 6.97
N TYR A 358 -2.29 23.28 7.79
CA TYR A 358 -1.77 23.32 9.15
C TYR A 358 -0.31 22.92 9.24
N TYR A 359 0.20 22.13 8.31
CA TYR A 359 1.57 21.60 8.29
C TYR A 359 2.07 21.17 9.69
N PRO A 360 1.34 20.25 10.36
CA PRO A 360 1.70 19.85 11.71
C PRO A 360 3.06 19.18 11.75
N GLN A 361 3.73 19.29 12.90
CA GLN A 361 4.97 18.54 13.11
C GLN A 361 4.62 17.06 13.27
N MET A 362 5.19 16.23 12.40
CA MET A 362 5.04 14.78 12.47
C MET A 362 5.83 14.18 13.62
N ARG A 363 5.30 13.12 14.21
CA ARG A 363 5.91 12.37 15.31
C ARG A 363 6.12 10.94 14.86
N ASN A 364 7.32 10.45 14.87
CA ASN A 364 7.60 9.05 14.54
C ASN A 364 7.28 8.16 15.75
N VAL A 365 6.00 7.81 15.93
CA VAL A 365 5.50 6.96 17.01
C VAL A 365 5.62 5.48 16.61
N CYS A 366 5.25 5.16 15.39
CA CYS A 366 5.41 3.83 14.81
C CYS A 366 6.75 3.75 14.11
N THR A 367 7.79 3.35 14.86
CA THR A 367 9.18 3.35 14.40
C THR A 367 9.49 2.35 13.28
N ASN A 368 8.56 1.43 12.99
CA ASN A 368 8.67 0.51 11.87
C ASN A 368 7.99 1.11 10.63
N GLN A 369 8.78 1.50 9.65
CA GLN A 369 8.28 2.06 8.40
C GLN A 369 7.33 1.12 7.62
N ALA A 370 7.34 -0.18 7.88
CA ALA A 370 6.32 -1.08 7.32
C ALA A 370 4.90 -0.70 7.74
N SER A 371 4.75 0.09 8.81
CA SER A 371 3.48 0.64 9.29
C SER A 371 2.88 1.68 8.33
N GLU A 372 3.62 2.20 7.34
CA GLU A 372 3.08 3.02 6.26
C GLU A 372 1.99 2.30 5.41
N ASN A 373 1.92 0.96 5.50
CA ASN A 373 0.84 0.16 4.95
C ASN A 373 -0.08 -0.42 6.03
N ILE A 374 -0.15 0.23 7.18
CA ILE A 374 -1.02 -0.12 8.30
C ILE A 374 -1.91 1.09 8.59
N LEU A 375 -3.16 0.84 8.84
CA LEU A 375 -4.11 1.85 9.31
C LEU A 375 -3.99 1.97 10.83
N ASP A 376 -3.84 3.20 11.32
CA ASP A 376 -3.83 3.51 12.75
C ASP A 376 -2.81 2.66 13.51
N CYS A 377 -1.53 2.89 13.24
CA CYS A 377 -0.44 2.03 13.66
C CYS A 377 -0.29 1.87 15.18
N ASN A 378 -0.80 2.82 15.96
CA ASN A 378 -0.88 2.78 17.42
C ASN A 378 -2.31 2.51 17.93
N HIS A 379 -3.29 2.39 17.02
CA HIS A 379 -4.67 1.94 17.26
C HIS A 379 -5.51 2.85 18.16
N ASP A 380 -5.27 4.16 18.15
CA ASP A 380 -5.97 5.11 19.03
C ASP A 380 -6.67 6.27 18.32
N ASP A 381 -6.50 6.45 17.01
CA ASP A 381 -7.03 7.59 16.25
C ASP A 381 -8.27 7.28 15.41
N TYR A 382 -8.27 6.19 14.60
CA TYR A 382 -9.35 5.97 13.63
C TYR A 382 -9.64 4.49 13.30
N PHE A 383 -8.73 3.53 13.58
CA PHE A 383 -8.92 2.11 13.21
C PHE A 383 -8.48 1.14 14.29
N ASN A 384 -9.43 0.51 14.97
CA ASN A 384 -9.16 -0.55 15.94
C ASN A 384 -10.34 -1.54 15.97
N THR A 385 -10.11 -2.81 15.71
CA THR A 385 -11.14 -3.85 15.69
C THR A 385 -11.60 -4.28 17.09
N SER A 386 -10.85 -3.91 18.14
CA SER A 386 -11.11 -4.28 19.52
C SER A 386 -10.69 -3.15 20.49
N PRO A 387 -11.28 -1.94 20.37
CA PRO A 387 -10.89 -0.81 21.19
C PRO A 387 -11.14 -1.07 22.66
N LYS A 388 -10.19 -0.66 23.51
CA LYS A 388 -10.30 -0.79 24.96
C LYS A 388 -11.43 0.08 25.46
N ALA A 389 -12.25 -0.44 26.39
CA ALA A 389 -13.31 0.33 27.02
C ALA A 389 -12.78 1.65 27.59
N GLY A 390 -13.43 2.77 27.26
CA GLY A 390 -13.05 4.12 27.68
C GLY A 390 -11.95 4.76 26.82
N SER A 391 -11.40 4.07 25.79
CA SER A 391 -10.52 4.70 24.81
C SER A 391 -11.32 5.60 23.86
N TYR A 392 -10.61 6.43 23.09
CA TYR A 392 -11.20 7.32 22.11
C TYR A 392 -12.09 6.55 21.13
N LEU A 393 -11.56 5.50 20.48
CA LEU A 393 -12.29 4.70 19.50
C LEU A 393 -13.42 3.83 20.06
N ALA A 394 -13.53 3.69 21.39
CA ALA A 394 -14.69 3.06 22.03
C ALA A 394 -15.89 4.01 22.15
N THR A 395 -15.67 5.33 22.02
CA THR A 395 -16.69 6.38 22.25
C THR A 395 -16.91 7.30 21.05
N HIS A 396 -16.03 7.25 20.05
CA HIS A 396 -16.10 8.02 18.81
C HIS A 396 -16.17 7.10 17.60
N TRP A 397 -16.30 7.71 16.42
CA TRP A 397 -16.31 6.95 15.18
C TRP A 397 -14.99 6.22 14.97
N ASN A 398 -15.12 4.95 14.67
CA ASN A 398 -14.04 4.02 14.39
C ASN A 398 -14.33 3.38 13.03
N ILE A 399 -13.49 3.64 12.02
CA ILE A 399 -13.77 3.14 10.68
C ILE A 399 -13.74 1.60 10.58
N ALA A 400 -13.10 0.91 11.56
CA ALA A 400 -13.22 -0.54 11.66
C ALA A 400 -14.66 -1.03 11.86
N ASP A 401 -15.59 -0.14 12.25
CA ASP A 401 -17.01 -0.42 12.42
C ASP A 401 -17.86 -0.03 11.22
N ASN A 402 -17.27 0.46 10.16
CA ASN A 402 -17.96 0.87 8.95
C ASN A 402 -18.61 -0.33 8.22
N GLN A 403 -19.84 -0.14 7.73
CA GLN A 403 -20.62 -1.18 7.02
C GLN A 403 -20.09 -1.53 5.63
N PHE A 404 -19.15 -0.75 5.08
CA PHE A 404 -18.44 -1.04 3.84
C PHE A 404 -17.25 -1.98 4.06
N LEU A 405 -17.01 -2.40 5.31
CA LEU A 405 -16.01 -3.41 5.65
C LEU A 405 -16.69 -4.70 6.11
N MET A 406 -16.20 -5.83 5.64
CA MET A 406 -16.59 -7.15 6.13
C MET A 406 -15.94 -7.43 7.48
N ARG A 407 -16.69 -8.04 8.39
CA ARG A 407 -16.22 -8.46 9.73
C ARG A 407 -15.95 -9.96 9.82
N ASN A 408 -16.49 -10.74 8.88
CA ASN A 408 -16.35 -12.19 8.83
C ASN A 408 -15.79 -12.62 7.49
N LYS A 409 -15.10 -13.76 7.47
CA LYS A 409 -14.68 -14.37 6.21
C LYS A 409 -15.90 -14.88 5.48
N GLY A 410 -16.09 -14.44 4.24
CA GLY A 410 -17.23 -14.73 3.39
C GLY A 410 -17.71 -16.18 3.42
N GLY A 411 -18.95 -16.31 3.70
CA GLY A 411 -19.77 -17.52 3.65
C GLY A 411 -21.18 -17.10 4.00
N GLY A 412 -22.05 -16.98 3.01
CA GLY A 412 -23.47 -16.62 2.97
C GLY A 412 -24.27 -16.57 4.27
N GLY A 413 -23.91 -15.72 5.17
CA GLY A 413 -24.68 -15.37 6.35
C GLY A 413 -25.01 -13.89 6.30
N THR A 414 -26.30 -13.55 6.37
CA THR A 414 -26.75 -12.18 6.63
C THR A 414 -26.00 -11.67 7.84
N ASP A 415 -25.20 -10.61 7.64
CA ASP A 415 -24.52 -9.88 8.72
C ASP A 415 -25.61 -9.51 9.76
N PRO A 416 -25.54 -9.97 11.02
CA PRO A 416 -26.47 -9.51 12.02
C PRO A 416 -26.17 -8.04 12.24
N GLY A 417 -27.06 -7.19 11.76
CA GLY A 417 -27.00 -5.75 11.99
C GLY A 417 -26.70 -5.47 13.46
N PRO A 418 -26.05 -4.35 13.78
CA PRO A 418 -25.61 -4.06 15.13
C PRO A 418 -26.78 -4.11 16.09
N ASN A 419 -26.55 -4.87 17.13
CA ASN A 419 -27.50 -5.07 18.22
C ASN A 419 -27.90 -3.71 18.84
N PRO A 420 -29.15 -3.32 18.87
CA PRO A 420 -29.56 -2.15 19.62
C PRO A 420 -29.38 -2.46 21.11
N ASN A 421 -28.68 -1.60 21.81
CA ASN A 421 -28.49 -1.40 23.24
C ASN A 421 -29.10 -2.47 24.18
N PRO A 422 -28.28 -3.18 24.99
CA PRO A 422 -28.79 -4.25 25.83
C PRO A 422 -29.63 -3.73 26.98
N SER A 423 -30.93 -4.02 26.92
CA SER A 423 -31.73 -4.10 28.12
C SER A 423 -31.63 -5.54 28.68
N PRO A 424 -31.40 -5.74 29.98
CA PRO A 424 -31.09 -7.04 30.51
C PRO A 424 -32.35 -7.85 30.74
N THR A 425 -32.52 -8.94 30.00
CA THR A 425 -33.38 -10.06 30.44
C THR A 425 -32.77 -11.36 29.98
N PRO A 426 -32.53 -12.32 30.88
CA PRO A 426 -31.80 -13.54 30.56
C PRO A 426 -32.73 -14.57 29.93
N THR A 427 -32.60 -14.81 28.63
CA THR A 427 -33.13 -16.02 27.99
C THR A 427 -31.98 -16.89 27.54
N LYS A 428 -32.02 -18.19 27.91
CA LYS A 428 -31.01 -19.21 27.66
C LYS A 428 -30.76 -19.33 26.17
N LYS A 429 -29.53 -19.00 25.75
CA LYS A 429 -28.98 -19.23 24.42
C LYS A 429 -28.73 -20.75 24.23
N PRO A 430 -29.05 -21.34 23.07
CA PRO A 430 -28.60 -22.69 22.76
C PRO A 430 -27.05 -22.69 22.75
N THR A 431 -26.47 -23.62 23.46
CA THR A 431 -25.04 -23.82 23.54
C THR A 431 -24.52 -24.18 22.14
N PRO A 432 -23.61 -23.40 21.53
CA PRO A 432 -22.96 -23.86 20.31
C PRO A 432 -22.13 -25.09 20.62
N THR A 433 -22.25 -26.10 19.79
CA THR A 433 -21.38 -27.28 19.83
C THR A 433 -19.93 -26.80 19.80
N PRO A 434 -19.08 -27.17 20.76
CA PRO A 434 -17.72 -26.67 20.80
C PRO A 434 -16.94 -27.21 19.60
N THR A 435 -16.68 -26.38 18.61
CA THR A 435 -15.66 -26.65 17.61
C THR A 435 -14.33 -26.76 18.36
N LYS A 436 -13.72 -27.92 18.30
CA LYS A 436 -12.49 -28.25 18.99
C LYS A 436 -11.41 -27.25 18.56
N LYS A 437 -10.79 -26.56 19.52
CA LYS A 437 -9.61 -25.71 19.26
C LYS A 437 -8.59 -26.50 18.44
N PRO A 438 -7.97 -25.93 17.40
CA PRO A 438 -6.90 -26.61 16.67
C PRO A 438 -5.80 -27.06 17.64
N THR A 439 -5.50 -28.35 17.67
CA THR A 439 -4.52 -28.92 18.57
C THR A 439 -3.17 -29.06 17.85
N GLY A 440 -2.42 -27.99 17.77
CA GLY A 440 -1.09 -27.97 17.15
C GLY A 440 -1.12 -27.60 15.66
N GLY A 441 -0.09 -26.88 15.20
CA GLY A 441 0.12 -26.55 13.79
C GLY A 441 0.55 -27.78 12.98
N PRO A 442 0.54 -27.68 11.64
CA PRO A 442 0.97 -28.76 10.75
C PRO A 442 2.50 -28.95 10.81
N ALA A 443 2.94 -30.17 10.48
CA ALA A 443 4.37 -30.43 10.27
C ALA A 443 4.83 -29.75 8.99
N VAL A 444 5.96 -29.06 9.05
CA VAL A 444 6.53 -28.32 7.92
C VAL A 444 7.56 -29.17 7.21
N THR A 445 7.61 -29.05 5.88
CA THR A 445 8.66 -29.58 5.01
C THR A 445 9.41 -28.44 4.34
N ALA A 446 10.74 -28.48 4.38
CA ALA A 446 11.60 -27.56 3.64
C ALA A 446 12.08 -28.24 2.37
N GLY A 447 11.93 -27.59 1.21
CA GLY A 447 12.34 -28.09 -0.11
C GLY A 447 12.93 -26.97 -0.96
N GLN A 448 13.44 -27.31 -2.14
CA GLN A 448 14.07 -26.35 -3.06
C GLN A 448 15.02 -25.37 -2.35
N ILE A 449 15.84 -25.90 -1.44
CA ILE A 449 16.79 -25.11 -0.65
C ILE A 449 17.86 -24.55 -1.57
N GLN A 450 18.00 -23.22 -1.58
CA GLN A 450 19.04 -22.47 -2.27
C GLN A 450 20.02 -21.86 -1.26
N SER A 451 20.98 -21.09 -1.73
CA SER A 451 21.92 -20.38 -0.85
C SER A 451 21.25 -19.33 0.02
N ASP A 452 20.10 -18.83 -0.38
CA ASP A 452 19.45 -17.63 0.15
C ASP A 452 17.92 -17.71 0.18
N SER A 453 17.37 -18.83 -0.26
CA SER A 453 15.92 -19.08 -0.24
C SER A 453 15.56 -20.54 -0.02
N VAL A 454 14.32 -20.78 0.41
CA VAL A 454 13.75 -22.11 0.62
C VAL A 454 12.27 -22.09 0.31
N VAL A 455 11.74 -23.16 -0.23
CA VAL A 455 10.29 -23.39 -0.27
C VAL A 455 9.90 -24.20 0.94
N VAL A 456 9.01 -23.66 1.76
CA VAL A 456 8.42 -24.36 2.89
C VAL A 456 6.97 -24.70 2.57
N SER A 457 6.57 -25.93 2.88
CA SER A 457 5.22 -26.42 2.61
C SER A 457 4.74 -27.29 3.77
N TRP A 458 3.41 -27.43 3.89
CA TRP A 458 2.78 -28.23 4.91
C TRP A 458 1.44 -28.75 4.44
N PRO A 459 0.88 -29.81 5.05
CA PRO A 459 -0.45 -30.30 4.74
C PRO A 459 -1.51 -29.22 5.00
N LYS A 460 -2.48 -29.08 4.08
CA LYS A 460 -3.65 -28.22 4.32
C LYS A 460 -4.39 -28.73 5.55
N VAL A 461 -4.66 -27.82 6.49
CA VAL A 461 -5.44 -28.12 7.71
C VAL A 461 -6.87 -27.66 7.49
N GLU A 462 -7.81 -28.57 7.68
CA GLU A 462 -9.24 -28.28 7.58
C GLU A 462 -9.64 -27.25 8.65
N GLY A 463 -10.42 -26.24 8.27
CA GLY A 463 -10.81 -25.14 9.15
C GLY A 463 -9.71 -24.13 9.41
N ALA A 464 -8.52 -24.27 8.82
CA ALA A 464 -7.49 -23.26 8.85
C ALA A 464 -7.93 -22.05 8.03
N ALA A 465 -7.93 -20.91 8.68
CA ALA A 465 -8.16 -19.63 8.02
C ALA A 465 -6.83 -19.00 7.56
N TRP A 466 -5.82 -19.13 8.40
CA TRP A 466 -4.47 -18.61 8.16
C TRP A 466 -3.42 -19.55 8.72
N TYR A 467 -2.25 -19.47 8.12
CA TYR A 467 -1.04 -20.11 8.62
C TYR A 467 -0.05 -19.00 8.99
N GLN A 468 0.35 -18.98 10.25
CA GLN A 468 1.48 -18.17 10.70
C GLN A 468 2.77 -18.93 10.47
N VAL A 469 3.63 -18.41 9.63
CA VAL A 469 4.96 -18.98 9.42
C VAL A 469 5.94 -18.30 10.37
N LEU A 470 6.67 -19.12 11.12
CA LEU A 470 7.69 -18.69 12.07
C LEU A 470 9.06 -19.11 11.57
N LEU A 471 10.00 -18.19 11.48
CA LEU A 471 11.40 -18.47 11.16
C LEU A 471 12.26 -18.24 12.40
N ASN A 472 13.00 -19.26 12.84
CA ASN A 472 13.76 -19.23 14.08
C ASN A 472 12.93 -18.78 15.30
N GLY A 473 11.67 -19.20 15.34
CA GLY A 473 10.71 -18.87 16.40
C GLY A 473 10.11 -17.45 16.32
N LYS A 474 10.53 -16.62 15.37
CA LYS A 474 9.98 -15.28 15.15
C LYS A 474 8.96 -15.29 14.02
N HIS A 475 7.95 -14.46 14.14
CA HIS A 475 6.96 -14.26 13.08
C HIS A 475 7.65 -13.82 11.78
N LEU A 476 7.31 -14.49 10.69
CA LEU A 476 7.79 -14.16 9.34
C LEU A 476 6.65 -13.65 8.44
N ALA A 477 5.56 -14.39 8.39
CA ALA A 477 4.43 -14.07 7.52
C ALA A 477 3.15 -14.79 7.95
N TRP A 478 2.00 -14.20 7.59
CA TRP A 478 0.71 -14.87 7.53
C TRP A 478 0.37 -15.23 6.09
N VAL A 479 0.02 -16.48 5.84
CA VAL A 479 -0.34 -16.96 4.50
C VAL A 479 -1.59 -17.83 4.54
N GLN A 480 -2.35 -17.87 3.46
CA GLN A 480 -3.52 -18.75 3.32
C GLN A 480 -3.18 -20.03 2.56
N SER A 481 -2.17 -20.00 1.70
CA SER A 481 -1.67 -21.17 1.00
C SER A 481 -0.78 -22.00 1.90
N PRO A 482 -0.84 -23.35 1.83
CA PRO A 482 0.01 -24.23 2.61
C PRO A 482 1.43 -24.35 2.04
N VAL A 483 1.91 -23.30 1.39
CA VAL A 483 3.25 -23.20 0.80
C VAL A 483 3.70 -21.74 0.81
N LEU A 484 4.98 -21.52 1.10
CA LEU A 484 5.62 -20.20 1.06
C LEU A 484 7.06 -20.35 0.57
N ARG A 485 7.52 -19.47 -0.34
CA ARG A 485 8.95 -19.31 -0.59
C ARG A 485 9.49 -18.22 0.33
N VAL A 486 10.47 -18.58 1.14
CA VAL A 486 11.19 -17.66 2.05
C VAL A 486 12.46 -17.22 1.34
N TYR A 487 12.68 -15.90 1.26
CA TYR A 487 13.83 -15.27 0.64
C TYR A 487 14.74 -14.59 1.68
N ASN A 488 15.87 -14.06 1.22
CA ASN A 488 16.84 -13.30 2.01
C ASN A 488 17.44 -14.08 3.18
N LEU A 489 17.59 -15.39 3.02
CA LEU A 489 18.31 -16.23 3.96
C LEU A 489 19.82 -16.09 3.74
N ARG A 490 20.57 -16.16 4.83
CA ARG A 490 22.04 -16.19 4.74
C ARG A 490 22.50 -17.54 4.18
N PRO A 491 23.46 -17.58 3.29
CA PRO A 491 24.06 -18.82 2.82
C PRO A 491 24.73 -19.61 3.94
N ASP A 492 24.82 -20.91 3.73
CA ASP A 492 25.47 -21.86 4.64
C ASP A 492 25.01 -21.72 6.11
N THR A 493 23.75 -21.32 6.30
CA THR A 493 23.16 -21.00 7.59
C THR A 493 22.00 -21.92 7.89
N SER A 494 21.94 -22.41 9.14
CA SER A 494 20.84 -23.25 9.61
C SER A 494 19.67 -22.39 10.08
N TYR A 495 18.48 -22.77 9.66
CA TYR A 495 17.21 -22.14 10.03
C TYR A 495 16.22 -23.20 10.50
N THR A 496 15.33 -22.78 11.38
CA THR A 496 14.18 -23.58 11.81
C THR A 496 12.91 -22.88 11.39
N VAL A 497 12.01 -23.59 10.73
CA VAL A 497 10.70 -23.06 10.32
C VAL A 497 9.59 -23.88 10.93
N ALA A 498 8.60 -23.22 11.49
CA ALA A 498 7.39 -23.81 12.06
C ALA A 498 6.15 -23.06 11.58
N VAL A 499 5.00 -23.71 11.64
CA VAL A 499 3.73 -23.11 11.23
C VAL A 499 2.69 -23.35 12.31
N SER A 500 2.00 -22.29 12.74
CA SER A 500 0.76 -22.37 13.49
C SER A 500 -0.45 -22.10 12.59
N VAL A 501 -1.59 -22.61 13.02
CA VAL A 501 -2.87 -22.44 12.33
C VAL A 501 -3.72 -21.48 13.13
N ARG A 502 -4.31 -20.51 12.46
CA ARG A 502 -5.39 -19.70 13.00
C ARG A 502 -6.71 -20.14 12.35
N ASP A 503 -7.70 -20.49 13.16
CA ASP A 503 -9.02 -20.89 12.67
C ASP A 503 -9.91 -19.65 12.35
N GLY A 504 -11.08 -19.87 11.77
CA GLY A 504 -12.05 -18.83 11.43
C GLY A 504 -12.60 -18.05 12.63
N ALA A 505 -12.41 -18.53 13.86
CA ALA A 505 -12.76 -17.84 15.09
C ALA A 505 -11.57 -17.07 15.70
N GLY A 506 -10.44 -16.95 14.98
CA GLY A 506 -9.24 -16.24 15.42
C GLY A 506 -8.40 -17.01 16.46
N ARG A 507 -8.67 -18.29 16.70
CA ARG A 507 -7.96 -19.09 17.72
C ARG A 507 -6.73 -19.73 17.10
N ASP A 508 -5.57 -19.60 17.77
CA ASP A 508 -4.30 -20.16 17.31
C ASP A 508 -4.08 -21.58 17.86
N SER A 509 -3.49 -22.44 17.03
CA SER A 509 -3.13 -23.80 17.42
C SER A 509 -1.84 -23.89 18.25
N GLY A 510 -1.01 -22.85 18.19
CA GLY A 510 0.40 -22.98 18.46
C GLY A 510 1.18 -23.63 17.30
N PRO A 511 2.51 -23.47 17.25
CA PRO A 511 3.33 -24.02 16.17
C PRO A 511 3.36 -25.54 16.16
N GLY A 512 3.34 -26.11 14.96
CA GLY A 512 3.50 -27.54 14.74
C GLY A 512 4.96 -28.00 14.76
N LYS A 513 5.18 -29.23 14.29
CA LYS A 513 6.55 -29.78 14.18
C LYS A 513 7.37 -28.95 13.21
N ALA A 514 8.43 -28.35 13.73
CA ALA A 514 9.35 -27.53 12.93
C ALA A 514 10.19 -28.39 11.97
N ALA A 515 10.52 -27.81 10.80
CA ALA A 515 11.56 -28.29 9.92
C ALA A 515 12.83 -27.48 10.16
N THR A 516 13.96 -28.16 10.26
CA THR A 516 15.28 -27.53 10.24
C THR A 516 15.91 -27.76 8.86
N PHE A 517 16.47 -26.72 8.27
CA PHE A 517 17.21 -26.81 7.01
C PHE A 517 18.45 -25.93 7.09
N ARG A 518 19.43 -26.24 6.23
CA ARG A 518 20.61 -25.40 6.05
C ARG A 518 20.59 -24.91 4.60
N THR A 519 20.72 -23.61 4.43
CA THR A 519 20.90 -23.02 3.09
C THR A 519 22.18 -23.52 2.46
N LYS A 520 22.18 -23.65 1.14
CA LYS A 520 23.39 -24.11 0.43
C LYS A 520 24.53 -23.10 0.64
N GLY A 521 25.73 -23.60 0.81
CA GLY A 521 26.92 -22.79 0.72
C GLY A 521 27.11 -22.34 -0.74
N THR A 522 27.68 -21.19 -0.92
CA THR A 522 28.02 -20.71 -2.26
C THR A 522 29.48 -21.06 -2.55
N GLY A 523 29.65 -22.04 -3.36
CA GLY A 523 30.92 -22.25 -4.06
C GLY A 523 31.01 -21.26 -5.23
N GLY A 524 31.96 -20.30 -5.15
CA GLY A 524 32.23 -19.34 -6.21
C GLY A 524 31.51 -18.00 -6.06
N GLY A 525 32.21 -16.90 -6.39
CA GLY A 525 31.66 -15.55 -6.40
C GLY A 525 30.41 -15.47 -7.26
N ALA A 526 29.51 -14.52 -6.93
CA ALA A 526 28.27 -14.31 -7.67
C ALA A 526 28.56 -14.01 -9.14
N THR A 527 28.44 -15.03 -9.98
CA THR A 527 28.56 -14.88 -11.43
C THR A 527 27.17 -14.60 -12.00
N THR A 528 27.03 -13.45 -12.63
CA THR A 528 25.82 -13.10 -13.36
C THR A 528 25.93 -13.57 -14.81
N THR A 529 24.84 -14.10 -15.35
CA THR A 529 24.76 -14.54 -16.75
C THR A 529 23.95 -13.51 -17.53
N PRO A 530 24.45 -12.97 -18.64
CA PRO A 530 23.70 -12.04 -19.47
C PRO A 530 22.31 -12.59 -19.84
N GLY A 531 21.30 -11.72 -19.87
CA GLY A 531 19.94 -12.11 -20.19
C GLY A 531 19.17 -12.86 -19.09
N THR A 532 19.83 -13.19 -17.98
CA THR A 532 19.18 -13.80 -16.82
C THR A 532 18.74 -12.73 -15.83
N ARG A 533 17.53 -12.90 -15.27
CA ARG A 533 16.98 -12.00 -14.25
C ARG A 533 17.44 -12.39 -12.86
N TYR A 534 17.77 -11.41 -12.06
CA TYR A 534 18.26 -11.59 -10.71
C TYR A 534 17.52 -10.68 -9.74
N LEU A 535 17.40 -11.09 -8.49
CA LEU A 535 17.03 -10.25 -7.36
C LEU A 535 18.32 -9.79 -6.66
N LEU A 536 18.36 -8.54 -6.24
CA LEU A 536 19.37 -7.98 -5.35
C LEU A 536 18.79 -7.88 -3.95
N GLY A 537 19.12 -8.84 -3.07
CA GLY A 537 18.65 -8.88 -1.70
C GLY A 537 19.72 -8.39 -0.72
N ASN A 538 19.36 -7.52 0.22
CA ASN A 538 20.26 -7.11 1.30
C ASN A 538 20.08 -8.02 2.52
N GLY A 539 21.10 -8.79 2.86
CA GLY A 539 21.01 -9.80 3.91
C GLY A 539 20.91 -9.25 5.33
N SER A 540 21.24 -7.98 5.57
CA SER A 540 21.16 -7.37 6.89
C SER A 540 19.79 -6.76 7.19
N THR A 541 19.13 -6.23 6.17
CA THR A 541 17.82 -5.59 6.30
C THR A 541 16.67 -6.48 5.87
N GLY A 542 16.94 -7.57 5.12
CA GLY A 542 15.91 -8.42 4.53
C GLY A 542 15.18 -7.79 3.33
N MET A 543 15.69 -6.67 2.82
CA MET A 543 15.08 -5.92 1.72
C MET A 543 15.67 -6.30 0.38
N ALA A 544 14.89 -6.15 -0.69
CA ALA A 544 15.36 -6.24 -2.07
C ALA A 544 15.49 -4.84 -2.67
N ALA A 545 16.45 -4.67 -3.58
CA ALA A 545 16.55 -3.46 -4.39
C ALA A 545 15.37 -3.43 -5.37
N GLU A 546 14.65 -2.30 -5.39
CA GLU A 546 13.45 -2.10 -6.18
C GLU A 546 13.50 -0.75 -6.89
N VAL A 547 12.98 -0.69 -8.12
CA VAL A 547 12.56 0.59 -8.71
C VAL A 547 11.30 0.99 -8.00
N TRP A 548 11.32 2.13 -7.31
CA TRP A 548 10.20 2.56 -6.49
C TRP A 548 8.87 2.53 -7.24
N GLY A 549 7.91 1.76 -6.67
CA GLY A 549 6.58 1.56 -7.24
C GLY A 549 6.56 0.88 -8.62
N GLY A 550 7.66 0.32 -9.11
CA GLY A 550 7.74 -0.28 -10.44
C GLY A 550 7.67 0.71 -11.60
N ARG A 551 7.85 2.01 -11.32
CA ARG A 551 7.67 3.12 -12.27
C ARG A 551 8.70 3.08 -13.40
N SER A 552 8.30 3.55 -14.58
CA SER A 552 9.16 3.57 -15.75
C SER A 552 9.78 4.93 -16.07
N ALA A 553 9.42 6.00 -15.32
CA ALA A 553 9.92 7.35 -15.56
C ALA A 553 11.44 7.46 -15.32
N ASP A 554 12.09 8.35 -16.08
CA ASP A 554 13.50 8.70 -15.88
C ASP A 554 13.65 9.39 -14.52
N GLY A 555 14.73 9.06 -13.81
CA GLY A 555 14.95 9.63 -12.48
C GLY A 555 14.21 8.93 -11.35
N THR A 556 13.36 7.91 -11.63
CA THR A 556 12.73 7.14 -10.56
C THR A 556 13.80 6.50 -9.69
N VAL A 557 13.75 6.80 -8.40
CA VAL A 557 14.75 6.35 -7.42
C VAL A 557 14.66 4.85 -7.15
N LEU A 558 15.77 4.30 -6.66
CA LEU A 558 15.78 2.96 -6.12
C LEU A 558 15.54 2.99 -4.61
N VAL A 559 14.81 1.99 -4.16
CA VAL A 559 14.50 1.78 -2.74
C VAL A 559 14.82 0.35 -2.32
N GLY A 560 15.09 0.17 -1.04
CA GLY A 560 15.06 -1.12 -0.38
C GLY A 560 13.64 -1.40 0.05
N ALA A 561 13.00 -2.37 -0.59
CA ALA A 561 11.63 -2.77 -0.33
C ALA A 561 11.58 -4.22 0.17
N ARG A 562 10.46 -4.61 0.80
CA ARG A 562 10.25 -6.02 1.16
C ARG A 562 10.36 -6.91 -0.08
N SER A 563 11.17 -7.96 0.02
CA SER A 563 11.34 -8.89 -1.10
C SER A 563 10.03 -9.61 -1.43
N ASN A 564 9.54 -9.41 -2.65
CA ASN A 564 8.31 -10.01 -3.18
C ASN A 564 8.54 -10.75 -4.50
N GLY A 565 9.72 -10.59 -5.10
CA GLY A 565 10.10 -11.25 -6.36
C GLY A 565 9.43 -10.67 -7.62
N TYR A 566 8.70 -9.55 -7.52
CA TYR A 566 8.04 -8.92 -8.67
C TYR A 566 9.06 -8.29 -9.64
N ALA A 567 8.62 -7.98 -10.86
CA ALA A 567 9.48 -7.49 -11.93
C ALA A 567 10.26 -6.22 -11.57
N GLN A 568 9.69 -5.33 -10.73
CA GLN A 568 10.36 -4.13 -10.25
C GLN A 568 11.55 -4.39 -9.32
N GLN A 569 11.65 -5.62 -8.77
CA GLN A 569 12.79 -6.08 -7.98
C GLN A 569 13.76 -6.96 -8.79
N GLN A 570 13.51 -7.15 -10.09
CA GLN A 570 14.31 -8.01 -10.95
C GLN A 570 15.24 -7.17 -11.83
N TRP A 571 16.48 -7.66 -11.97
CA TRP A 571 17.57 -6.95 -12.60
C TRP A 571 18.31 -7.83 -13.60
N PHE A 572 18.73 -7.24 -14.71
CA PHE A 572 19.73 -7.81 -15.61
C PHE A 572 21.09 -7.21 -15.30
N PHE A 573 22.14 -8.00 -15.49
CA PHE A 573 23.52 -7.56 -15.39
C PHE A 573 24.13 -7.66 -16.78
N ASP A 574 24.18 -6.53 -17.47
CA ASP A 574 24.74 -6.46 -18.82
C ASP A 574 26.21 -6.06 -18.72
N ASP A 575 27.06 -6.61 -19.58
CA ASP A 575 28.49 -6.28 -19.60
C ASP A 575 28.68 -4.79 -19.97
N ALA A 576 29.47 -4.09 -19.18
CA ALA A 576 29.85 -2.69 -19.43
C ALA A 576 31.33 -2.55 -19.87
N GLY A 577 32.03 -3.66 -20.04
CA GLY A 577 33.46 -3.70 -20.34
C GLY A 577 34.34 -3.55 -19.11
N ASN A 578 35.62 -3.96 -19.23
CA ASN A 578 36.61 -3.81 -18.14
C ASN A 578 36.24 -4.46 -16.81
N GLY A 579 35.42 -5.53 -16.82
CA GLY A 579 34.94 -6.18 -15.60
C GLY A 579 33.86 -5.42 -14.83
N LEU A 580 33.24 -4.41 -15.45
CA LEU A 580 32.11 -3.66 -14.93
C LEU A 580 30.80 -4.18 -15.53
N VAL A 581 29.71 -3.92 -14.86
CA VAL A 581 28.35 -4.26 -15.31
C VAL A 581 27.45 -3.04 -15.36
N ARG A 582 26.46 -3.05 -16.25
CA ARG A 582 25.25 -2.24 -16.15
C ARG A 582 24.17 -3.05 -15.46
N ILE A 583 23.54 -2.45 -14.48
CA ILE A 583 22.41 -3.06 -13.77
C ILE A 583 21.15 -2.45 -14.37
N ARG A 584 20.37 -3.28 -15.08
CA ARG A 584 19.21 -2.84 -15.85
C ARG A 584 17.93 -3.44 -15.27
N SER A 585 16.95 -2.59 -15.05
CA SER A 585 15.63 -2.98 -14.53
C SER A 585 14.89 -3.89 -15.51
N ALA A 586 14.29 -4.97 -14.99
CA ALA A 586 13.47 -5.87 -15.79
C ALA A 586 12.09 -5.28 -16.12
N VAL A 587 11.62 -4.30 -15.35
CA VAL A 587 10.31 -3.67 -15.56
C VAL A 587 10.38 -2.54 -16.58
N SER A 588 11.40 -1.67 -16.50
CA SER A 588 11.49 -0.48 -17.33
C SER A 588 12.51 -0.60 -18.48
N GLY A 589 13.42 -1.57 -18.39
CA GLY A 589 14.55 -1.68 -19.33
C GLY A 589 15.64 -0.61 -19.13
N LYS A 590 15.52 0.26 -18.11
CA LYS A 590 16.45 1.36 -17.81
C LYS A 590 17.57 0.91 -16.89
N CYS A 591 18.66 1.66 -16.89
CA CYS A 591 19.90 1.35 -16.18
C CYS A 591 20.04 2.17 -14.88
N LEU A 592 20.61 1.57 -13.85
CA LEU A 592 20.93 2.24 -12.61
C LEU A 592 22.02 3.29 -12.79
N GLN A 593 21.78 4.46 -12.22
CA GLN A 593 22.70 5.59 -12.24
C GLN A 593 22.61 6.39 -10.94
N PRO A 594 23.74 6.87 -10.37
CA PRO A 594 23.69 7.88 -9.31
C PRO A 594 23.08 9.18 -9.83
N GLY A 595 22.38 9.91 -8.98
CA GLY A 595 21.76 11.20 -9.30
C GLY A 595 22.74 12.32 -9.63
N GLY A 596 24.02 12.11 -9.42
CA GLY A 596 25.13 13.02 -9.68
C GLY A 596 26.48 12.32 -9.55
N ALA A 597 27.56 13.10 -9.35
CA ALA A 597 28.86 12.52 -9.05
C ALA A 597 28.79 11.62 -7.80
N PRO A 598 29.47 10.45 -7.79
CA PRO A 598 29.46 9.57 -6.64
C PRO A 598 29.90 10.29 -5.36
N ALA A 599 29.05 10.30 -4.36
CA ALA A 599 29.29 10.92 -3.05
C ALA A 599 28.45 10.20 -1.98
N ALA A 600 28.85 10.30 -0.73
CA ALA A 600 28.05 9.77 0.37
C ALA A 600 26.68 10.47 0.43
N GLY A 601 25.61 9.68 0.50
CA GLY A 601 24.23 10.16 0.49
C GLY A 601 23.67 10.47 -0.90
N MET A 602 24.42 10.22 -1.98
CA MET A 602 23.92 10.38 -3.35
C MET A 602 22.93 9.25 -3.67
N TRP A 603 21.69 9.63 -3.95
CA TRP A 603 20.65 8.69 -4.34
C TRP A 603 20.95 8.01 -5.67
N VAL A 604 20.39 6.82 -5.86
CA VAL A 604 20.50 6.06 -7.10
C VAL A 604 19.12 5.96 -7.74
N ALA A 605 19.06 6.17 -9.04
CA ALA A 605 17.83 6.11 -9.84
C ALA A 605 18.03 5.34 -11.14
N GLN A 606 16.94 5.06 -11.82
CA GLN A 606 17.00 4.55 -13.19
C GLN A 606 17.05 5.69 -14.22
N GLN A 607 17.80 5.47 -15.29
CA GLN A 607 17.89 6.36 -16.44
C GLN A 607 17.93 5.55 -17.74
N PRO A 608 17.60 6.11 -18.91
CA PRO A 608 17.79 5.43 -20.18
C PRO A 608 19.21 4.88 -20.27
N CYS A 609 19.34 3.61 -20.69
CA CYS A 609 20.64 3.00 -20.82
C CYS A 609 21.43 3.69 -21.94
N GLY A 610 22.57 4.27 -21.62
CA GLY A 610 23.48 4.97 -22.53
C GLY A 610 24.94 4.59 -22.27
N GLY A 611 25.82 5.17 -23.07
CA GLY A 611 27.27 4.92 -22.94
C GLY A 611 27.96 5.65 -21.78
N ALA A 612 27.22 6.32 -20.88
CA ALA A 612 27.81 7.10 -19.81
C ALA A 612 28.47 6.20 -18.74
N GLY A 613 29.68 6.53 -18.34
CA GLY A 613 30.41 5.83 -17.28
C GLY A 613 29.69 5.80 -15.94
N ALA A 614 28.76 6.74 -15.71
CA ALA A 614 27.93 6.79 -14.51
C ALA A 614 26.97 5.58 -14.34
N GLN A 615 26.75 4.78 -15.39
CA GLN A 615 25.90 3.57 -15.35
C GLN A 615 26.70 2.28 -15.22
N ALA A 616 28.02 2.38 -15.10
CA ALA A 616 28.91 1.24 -14.88
C ALA A 616 29.09 0.99 -13.38
N TRP A 617 28.99 -0.29 -13.00
CA TRP A 617 29.10 -0.72 -11.60
C TRP A 617 30.13 -1.84 -11.48
N LYS A 618 30.90 -1.82 -10.41
CA LYS A 618 31.83 -2.87 -10.06
C LYS A 618 31.19 -3.84 -9.08
N LEU A 619 31.15 -5.11 -9.42
CA LEU A 619 30.75 -6.17 -8.50
C LEU A 619 31.98 -6.76 -7.83
N THR A 620 32.11 -6.61 -6.52
CA THR A 620 33.18 -7.23 -5.74
C THR A 620 32.59 -8.36 -4.90
N SER A 621 33.12 -9.58 -5.11
CA SER A 621 32.64 -10.76 -4.39
C SER A 621 32.88 -10.66 -2.88
N ARG A 622 31.88 -11.06 -2.10
CA ARG A 622 31.92 -11.19 -0.63
C ARG A 622 31.36 -12.55 -0.23
N GLY A 623 32.12 -13.61 -0.52
CA GLY A 623 31.62 -14.99 -0.40
C GLY A 623 30.51 -15.25 -1.41
N SER A 624 29.30 -15.46 -0.93
CA SER A 624 28.08 -15.68 -1.74
C SER A 624 27.36 -14.42 -2.17
N ALA A 625 27.80 -13.27 -1.65
CA ALA A 625 27.21 -11.98 -1.92
C ALA A 625 28.20 -11.09 -2.68
N VAL A 626 27.77 -9.90 -3.05
CA VAL A 626 28.58 -8.88 -3.70
C VAL A 626 28.44 -7.55 -2.97
N THR A 627 29.47 -6.71 -3.09
CA THR A 627 29.33 -5.28 -2.93
C THR A 627 29.20 -4.66 -4.32
N VAL A 628 28.22 -3.80 -4.51
CA VAL A 628 27.99 -3.05 -5.77
C VAL A 628 28.56 -1.65 -5.56
N THR A 629 29.64 -1.32 -6.27
CA THR A 629 30.31 -0.01 -6.11
C THR A 629 30.34 0.77 -7.42
N ASP A 630 30.57 2.07 -7.31
CA ASP A 630 31.00 2.87 -8.44
C ASP A 630 32.29 2.30 -9.07
N PRO A 631 32.68 2.67 -10.29
CA PRO A 631 33.87 2.10 -10.94
C PRO A 631 35.18 2.33 -10.16
N SER A 632 35.30 3.42 -9.38
CA SER A 632 36.47 3.68 -8.55
C SER A 632 36.54 2.75 -7.34
N GLY A 633 35.41 2.18 -6.91
CA GLY A 633 35.27 1.36 -5.70
C GLY A 633 35.19 2.19 -4.43
N GLY A 634 35.05 3.52 -4.53
CA GLY A 634 35.01 4.42 -3.38
C GLY A 634 33.63 4.51 -2.71
N PHE A 635 32.57 4.25 -3.45
CA PHE A 635 31.20 4.36 -2.96
C PHE A 635 30.39 3.12 -3.31
N ALA A 636 29.67 2.58 -2.34
CA ALA A 636 28.86 1.37 -2.47
C ALA A 636 27.36 1.67 -2.40
N LEU A 637 26.59 0.95 -3.21
CA LEU A 637 25.13 0.93 -3.13
C LEU A 637 24.72 0.41 -1.74
N THR A 638 23.96 1.20 -1.03
CA THR A 638 23.65 1.01 0.39
C THR A 638 22.15 1.14 0.62
N VAL A 639 21.59 0.30 1.48
CA VAL A 639 20.26 0.57 2.06
C VAL A 639 20.47 1.67 3.11
N SER A 640 20.07 2.90 2.78
CA SER A 640 20.28 4.05 3.67
C SER A 640 19.29 4.05 4.84
N SER A 641 19.55 4.91 5.82
CA SER A 641 18.59 5.18 6.89
C SER A 641 17.58 6.28 6.54
N ARG A 642 17.54 6.69 5.25
CA ARG A 642 16.59 7.72 4.79
C ARG A 642 15.31 7.05 4.31
N PRO A 643 14.18 7.31 4.98
CA PRO A 643 12.90 6.78 4.56
C PRO A 643 12.47 7.39 3.22
N TYR A 644 11.79 6.58 2.42
CA TYR A 644 11.24 6.99 1.14
C TYR A 644 9.95 6.19 0.87
N TYR A 645 8.81 6.75 1.21
CA TYR A 645 7.46 6.19 0.96
C TYR A 645 7.33 4.69 1.31
N GLY A 646 7.41 4.36 2.60
CA GLY A 646 7.30 2.99 3.10
C GLY A 646 8.50 2.11 2.81
N ASN A 647 9.53 2.67 2.21
CA ASN A 647 10.74 1.98 1.83
C ASN A 647 11.97 2.77 2.32
N TRP A 648 13.16 2.21 2.14
CA TRP A 648 14.39 2.89 2.42
C TRP A 648 15.08 3.30 1.13
N LEU A 649 15.44 4.57 0.99
CA LEU A 649 16.15 5.04 -0.18
C LEU A 649 17.46 4.27 -0.35
N LEU A 650 17.74 3.79 -1.56
CA LEU A 650 19.06 3.29 -1.90
C LEU A 650 19.95 4.46 -2.32
N ASP A 651 21.05 4.61 -1.63
CA ASP A 651 22.03 5.64 -1.93
C ASP A 651 23.46 5.09 -1.96
N LEU A 652 24.40 5.93 -2.33
CA LEU A 652 25.80 5.64 -2.26
C LEU A 652 26.33 6.07 -0.88
N GLN A 653 27.07 5.20 -0.23
CA GLN A 653 27.85 5.51 0.96
C GLN A 653 29.31 5.10 0.74
N ARG A 654 30.25 5.63 1.54
CA ARG A 654 31.65 5.18 1.47
C ARG A 654 31.68 3.66 1.56
N ALA A 655 32.45 3.04 0.69
CA ALA A 655 32.58 1.59 0.65
C ALA A 655 33.39 1.11 1.88
N ASP A 656 32.69 0.76 2.94
CA ASP A 656 33.25 0.27 4.21
C ASP A 656 33.01 -1.24 4.44
N GLY A 657 32.24 -1.86 3.54
CA GLY A 657 31.86 -3.27 3.64
C GLY A 657 30.87 -3.57 4.74
N SER A 658 30.15 -2.55 5.25
CA SER A 658 29.09 -2.72 6.24
C SER A 658 27.99 -3.65 5.72
N PRO A 659 27.24 -4.30 6.62
CA PRO A 659 26.17 -5.23 6.20
C PRO A 659 25.13 -4.60 5.28
N ALA A 660 24.84 -3.30 5.39
CA ALA A 660 23.93 -2.57 4.52
C ALA A 660 24.42 -2.43 3.07
N GLN A 661 25.71 -2.69 2.80
CA GLN A 661 26.34 -2.65 1.47
C GLN A 661 26.52 -4.04 0.82
N VAL A 662 26.08 -5.08 1.51
CA VAL A 662 26.28 -6.47 1.05
C VAL A 662 24.98 -6.99 0.45
N TRP A 663 25.06 -7.37 -0.83
CA TRP A 663 23.92 -7.79 -1.63
C TRP A 663 24.05 -9.24 -2.08
N THR A 664 23.02 -10.04 -1.86
CA THR A 664 22.90 -11.35 -2.50
C THR A 664 22.35 -11.16 -3.92
N VAL A 665 22.91 -11.89 -4.87
CA VAL A 665 22.46 -11.90 -6.27
C VAL A 665 21.79 -13.23 -6.52
N GLN A 666 20.47 -13.23 -6.55
CA GLN A 666 19.63 -14.42 -6.67
C GLN A 666 19.05 -14.52 -8.07
N LYS A 667 19.09 -15.69 -8.69
CA LYS A 667 18.35 -15.91 -9.92
C LYS A 667 16.85 -15.79 -9.64
N ALA A 668 16.16 -14.89 -10.34
CA ALA A 668 14.72 -14.81 -10.28
C ALA A 668 14.09 -16.08 -10.87
N GLY A 669 13.13 -16.65 -10.17
CA GLY A 669 12.47 -17.90 -10.55
C GLY A 669 11.58 -17.76 -11.78
#